data_67f1933c3d014be56b45da3f67212c0a
#
_entry.id   67f1933c3d014be56b45da3f67212c0a
#
_cell.length_a   1.000
_cell.length_b   1.000
_cell.length_c   1.000
_cell.angle_alpha   90.00
_cell.angle_beta   90.00
_cell.angle_gamma   90.00
#
_symmetry.space_group_name_H-M   'P 1'
#
loop_
_entity.id
_entity.type
_entity.pdbx_description
1 polymer ?
#
loop_
_entity_poly.entity_id
_entity_poly.type
_entity_poly.pdbx_seq_one_letter_code
_entity_poly.pdbx_strand_id
1 'polypeptide(L)'
;MKKYLLRLLVLALFAFATPAVWAQVTTSAINGTITDPTTKETLIGASVVAKHLPTGTTYGAITNAKGNFSIVGMRPGGPYTLTISYIGYQSAKIENVNLALGETETFNIEMKDDTKQLTTVVVTGAKGNKFNTQKTGAGSAFSRKNIERVPTVSRSIMDIAKLTPQANGNGSFAGANSRFNSFQIDGAVNNDVFGLGTSGKNAISLEAIDALQVVIAPFDVRQSGFTGGGMNAITKSGTNTFHGSVYDYYYNQDFFGTTAGKDVKTRKALDKQYENTVGFTLGGPILRDKLFFFANGEYVKGIRPSTFTPGNGSVVPEEDAKKIADKLTSLGYNGGGYATQDIPSETFKGLVRLDWNINSAHRLTLRYSHINDKPYNFSNSPTRLRFYNNGYHKHSVTNTIVAELNSKLTDKLSNEARVSYSGIRDKRTYLGGAFPFVLINGTAGKARYQVFAGVDKDTPANELDQDIFSLTDNLTLALGNHTLTFGTHNELFRMRNLYLTNYYGNYEYSTLDDFLAIGTANEVAPKSYGYSAADVSRTGDARWAPRFRAGQLGFYAQDEWKATDHLRLTYGLRVDMPFFLDRPTANPDFNSSAVAKEYGVTNNYLPPIRPLFSPRVGFRYDVDADSRYVIRGGTGIFTGRVPFVWIANSFSNSGMEYLRTAVLGTNVPTMRFNADVNHQFTQPGKTTEIDMVGTNFRYPQVWRSNLAFDAKLPGGFRASLEGMYTRNLNSVRYRNLLLRDNGTLDHGHGQVRPVYKIDATLAQQYTNLILLSSNNLGYSYNL
;
A
#
# COMPACT_ATOMS: atom_id res chain seq x y z
N MET A 1 -8.15 -22.03 -35.82
CA MET A 1 -9.30 -21.19 -36.16
C MET A 1 -10.25 -20.98 -34.98
N LYS A 2 -10.86 -22.02 -34.34
CA LYS A 2 -11.80 -21.83 -33.21
C LYS A 2 -11.27 -20.97 -32.04
N LYS A 3 -9.98 -21.06 -31.65
CA LYS A 3 -9.39 -20.23 -30.58
C LYS A 3 -9.23 -18.73 -30.95
N TYR A 4 -9.03 -18.43 -32.22
CA TYR A 4 -8.96 -17.04 -32.70
C TYR A 4 -10.35 -16.43 -32.87
N LEU A 5 -11.33 -17.23 -33.28
CA LEU A 5 -12.71 -16.80 -33.32
C LEU A 5 -13.30 -16.51 -31.93
N LEU A 6 -12.94 -17.33 -30.93
CA LEU A 6 -13.32 -17.09 -29.53
C LEU A 6 -12.66 -15.82 -28.94
N ARG A 7 -11.40 -15.55 -29.30
CA ARG A 7 -10.69 -14.31 -28.92
C ARG A 7 -11.27 -13.08 -29.61
N LEU A 8 -11.64 -13.20 -30.89
CA LEU A 8 -12.35 -12.14 -31.63
C LEU A 8 -13.76 -11.93 -31.10
N LEU A 9 -14.46 -13.00 -30.73
CA LEU A 9 -15.81 -12.92 -30.12
C LEU A 9 -15.75 -12.28 -28.73
N VAL A 10 -14.74 -12.61 -27.92
CA VAL A 10 -14.50 -11.97 -26.63
C VAL A 10 -14.10 -10.50 -26.80
N LEU A 11 -13.25 -10.16 -27.77
CA LEU A 11 -12.92 -8.77 -28.12
C LEU A 11 -14.14 -8.02 -28.69
N ALA A 12 -14.96 -8.66 -29.51
CA ALA A 12 -16.20 -8.07 -30.03
C ALA A 12 -17.26 -7.92 -28.92
N LEU A 13 -17.39 -8.86 -28.01
CA LEU A 13 -18.26 -8.73 -26.82
C LEU A 13 -17.77 -7.59 -25.89
N PHE A 14 -16.47 -7.37 -25.79
CA PHE A 14 -15.92 -6.19 -25.10
C PHE A 14 -16.14 -4.88 -25.86
N ALA A 15 -16.24 -4.91 -27.19
CA ALA A 15 -16.47 -3.71 -28.02
C ALA A 15 -17.96 -3.34 -28.15
N PHE A 16 -18.89 -4.28 -27.95
CA PHE A 16 -20.34 -4.03 -28.02
C PHE A 16 -21.03 -3.94 -26.65
N ALA A 17 -20.36 -4.35 -25.56
CA ALA A 17 -20.80 -4.04 -24.23
C ALA A 17 -20.19 -2.68 -23.83
N THR A 18 -20.80 -1.58 -24.27
CA THR A 18 -20.69 -0.29 -23.59
C THR A 18 -21.84 -0.15 -22.58
N PRO A 19 -21.83 -0.85 -21.43
CA PRO A 19 -22.42 -0.32 -20.24
C PRO A 19 -21.40 0.65 -19.66
N ALA A 20 -21.85 1.77 -19.20
CA ALA A 20 -21.09 2.72 -18.42
C ALA A 20 -20.29 2.02 -17.32
N VAL A 21 -18.96 2.18 -17.34
CA VAL A 21 -17.95 1.54 -16.47
C VAL A 21 -17.35 2.61 -15.54
N TRP A 22 -16.75 2.40 -14.31
CA TRP A 22 -16.96 3.31 -13.18
C TRP A 22 -15.91 3.27 -12.03
N ALA A 23 -15.61 4.35 -11.27
CA ALA A 23 -14.31 4.61 -10.63
C ALA A 23 -14.20 5.05 -9.16
N GLN A 24 -12.96 5.18 -8.64
CA GLN A 24 -12.59 5.67 -7.31
C GLN A 24 -12.51 7.20 -7.25
N VAL A 25 -12.64 7.81 -6.04
CA VAL A 25 -12.82 9.24 -5.87
C VAL A 25 -11.51 10.01 -5.95
N THR A 26 -11.34 10.83 -6.99
CA THR A 26 -10.28 11.83 -7.13
C THR A 26 -10.83 13.26 -7.18
N THR A 27 -12.14 13.40 -7.06
CA THR A 27 -12.87 14.64 -7.22
C THR A 27 -13.61 15.05 -5.93
N SER A 28 -14.12 16.25 -5.92
CA SER A 28 -15.00 16.81 -4.88
C SER A 28 -16.32 17.25 -5.50
N ALA A 29 -17.28 17.64 -4.69
CA ALA A 29 -18.56 18.14 -5.15
C ALA A 29 -19.05 19.29 -4.30
N ILE A 30 -20.00 20.07 -4.83
CA ILE A 30 -20.81 21.00 -4.06
C ILE A 30 -22.28 20.75 -4.33
N ASN A 31 -23.10 20.97 -3.32
CA ASN A 31 -24.56 21.00 -3.46
C ASN A 31 -25.17 22.07 -2.54
N GLY A 32 -26.46 22.26 -2.66
CA GLY A 32 -27.16 23.21 -1.80
C GLY A 32 -28.56 23.47 -2.27
N THR A 33 -29.20 24.42 -1.57
CA THR A 33 -30.55 24.86 -1.88
C THR A 33 -30.56 26.39 -2.02
N ILE A 34 -31.30 26.92 -2.99
CA ILE A 34 -31.45 28.37 -3.21
C ILE A 34 -32.89 28.74 -2.90
N THR A 35 -33.08 29.75 -2.01
CA THR A 35 -34.38 30.19 -1.52
C THR A 35 -34.48 31.70 -1.52
N ASP A 36 -35.71 32.19 -1.53
CA ASP A 36 -36.06 33.58 -1.22
C ASP A 36 -36.09 33.77 0.32
N PRO A 37 -35.40 34.74 0.88
CA PRO A 37 -35.37 34.96 2.34
C PRO A 37 -36.71 35.43 2.91
N THR A 38 -37.60 36.06 2.11
CA THR A 38 -38.88 36.64 2.53
C THR A 38 -40.00 35.64 2.45
N THR A 39 -40.15 34.97 1.29
CA THR A 39 -41.25 34.03 1.04
C THR A 39 -40.89 32.60 1.47
N LYS A 40 -39.59 32.34 1.71
CA LYS A 40 -39.02 31.01 1.94
C LYS A 40 -39.27 30.03 0.78
N GLU A 41 -39.74 30.51 -0.36
CA GLU A 41 -39.92 29.72 -1.55
C GLU A 41 -38.57 29.31 -2.17
N THR A 42 -38.53 28.15 -2.80
CA THR A 42 -37.36 27.65 -3.51
C THR A 42 -37.28 28.26 -4.90
N LEU A 43 -36.08 28.74 -5.29
CA LEU A 43 -35.86 29.35 -6.60
C LEU A 43 -35.50 28.27 -7.63
N ILE A 44 -36.45 28.00 -8.53
CA ILE A 44 -36.33 26.98 -9.59
C ILE A 44 -35.68 27.59 -10.83
N GLY A 45 -34.65 26.94 -11.38
CA GLY A 45 -33.96 27.44 -12.58
C GLY A 45 -32.87 28.47 -12.29
N ALA A 46 -32.49 28.69 -11.04
CA ALA A 46 -31.36 29.55 -10.69
C ALA A 46 -30.05 28.91 -11.17
N SER A 47 -29.21 29.72 -11.82
CA SER A 47 -27.89 29.31 -12.32
C SER A 47 -26.85 29.38 -11.19
N VAL A 48 -26.11 28.31 -11.00
CA VAL A 48 -24.97 28.21 -10.08
C VAL A 48 -23.72 27.91 -10.87
N VAL A 49 -22.74 28.83 -10.86
CA VAL A 49 -21.45 28.69 -11.55
C VAL A 49 -20.32 28.71 -10.52
N ALA A 50 -19.53 27.66 -10.47
CA ALA A 50 -18.32 27.57 -9.67
C ALA A 50 -17.08 27.71 -10.57
N LYS A 51 -16.31 28.78 -10.39
CA LYS A 51 -15.05 29.01 -11.13
C LYS A 51 -13.86 28.69 -10.25
N HIS A 52 -13.04 27.75 -10.68
CA HIS A 52 -11.72 27.48 -10.07
C HIS A 52 -10.73 28.56 -10.51
N LEU A 53 -10.40 29.47 -9.61
CA LEU A 53 -9.60 30.63 -9.96
C LEU A 53 -8.21 30.30 -10.50
N PRO A 54 -7.47 29.32 -9.95
CA PRO A 54 -6.12 29.00 -10.44
C PRO A 54 -6.04 28.52 -11.89
N THR A 55 -7.10 27.84 -12.38
CA THR A 55 -7.10 27.26 -13.75
C THR A 55 -8.16 27.87 -14.66
N GLY A 56 -8.98 28.80 -14.17
CA GLY A 56 -10.11 29.35 -14.93
C GLY A 56 -11.23 28.36 -15.21
N THR A 57 -11.10 27.10 -14.81
CA THR A 57 -12.10 26.04 -15.06
C THR A 57 -13.44 26.39 -14.42
N THR A 58 -14.52 26.31 -15.18
CA THR A 58 -15.87 26.57 -14.73
C THR A 58 -16.69 25.28 -14.65
N TYR A 59 -17.50 25.18 -13.60
CA TYR A 59 -18.47 24.14 -13.36
C TYR A 59 -19.84 24.80 -13.16
N GLY A 60 -20.91 24.20 -13.62
CA GLY A 60 -22.23 24.81 -13.49
C GLY A 60 -23.35 23.81 -13.28
N ALA A 61 -24.37 24.24 -12.56
CA ALA A 61 -25.63 23.52 -12.41
C ALA A 61 -26.81 24.52 -12.39
N ILE A 62 -28.00 23.99 -12.59
CA ILE A 62 -29.26 24.73 -12.48
C ILE A 62 -30.09 24.12 -11.36
N THR A 63 -30.76 24.94 -10.56
CA THR A 63 -31.62 24.45 -9.49
C THR A 63 -32.85 23.74 -10.03
N ASN A 64 -33.21 22.63 -9.38
CA ASN A 64 -34.40 21.83 -9.72
C ASN A 64 -35.69 22.41 -9.10
N ALA A 65 -36.82 21.71 -9.27
CA ALA A 65 -38.14 22.10 -8.74
C ALA A 65 -38.20 22.26 -7.21
N LYS A 66 -37.20 21.79 -6.46
CA LYS A 66 -37.06 21.99 -5.01
C LYS A 66 -35.98 23.01 -4.68
N GLY A 67 -35.51 23.82 -5.63
CA GLY A 67 -34.41 24.75 -5.45
C GLY A 67 -33.03 24.12 -5.20
N ASN A 68 -32.89 22.80 -5.32
CA ASN A 68 -31.64 22.11 -5.07
C ASN A 68 -30.74 22.12 -6.30
N PHE A 69 -29.43 22.31 -6.09
CA PHE A 69 -28.40 22.13 -7.10
C PHE A 69 -27.32 21.14 -6.64
N SER A 70 -26.64 20.52 -7.59
CA SER A 70 -25.46 19.67 -7.31
C SER A 70 -24.46 19.82 -8.46
N ILE A 71 -23.20 20.07 -8.13
CA ILE A 71 -22.08 20.11 -9.06
C ILE A 71 -21.08 19.04 -8.60
N VAL A 72 -20.88 18.01 -9.38
CA VAL A 72 -19.98 16.86 -9.11
C VAL A 72 -18.78 16.89 -10.02
N GLY A 73 -17.76 16.04 -9.75
CA GLY A 73 -16.55 15.95 -10.58
C GLY A 73 -15.66 17.19 -10.52
N MET A 74 -15.74 17.97 -9.43
CA MET A 74 -14.93 19.15 -9.22
C MET A 74 -13.52 18.77 -8.75
N ARG A 75 -12.55 19.59 -9.13
CA ARG A 75 -11.16 19.43 -8.66
C ARG A 75 -11.08 19.71 -7.15
N PRO A 76 -10.41 18.88 -6.34
CA PRO A 76 -10.13 19.23 -4.93
C PRO A 76 -9.26 20.48 -4.84
N GLY A 77 -9.29 21.13 -3.67
CA GLY A 77 -8.55 22.37 -3.44
C GLY A 77 -9.36 23.60 -3.81
N GLY A 78 -8.70 24.63 -4.36
CA GLY A 78 -9.30 25.93 -4.68
C GLY A 78 -8.23 27.03 -4.78
N PRO A 79 -8.58 28.32 -4.61
CA PRO A 79 -9.91 28.81 -4.27
C PRO A 79 -10.90 28.80 -5.45
N TYR A 80 -12.16 28.56 -5.12
CA TYR A 80 -13.27 28.73 -6.05
C TYR A 80 -14.05 30.01 -5.73
N THR A 81 -14.70 30.53 -6.76
CA THR A 81 -15.76 31.53 -6.64
C THR A 81 -17.06 30.91 -7.13
N LEU A 82 -18.08 30.88 -6.29
CA LEU A 82 -19.44 30.52 -6.67
C LEU A 82 -20.19 31.76 -7.01
N THR A 83 -20.84 31.81 -8.17
CA THR A 83 -21.72 32.87 -8.60
C THR A 83 -23.11 32.27 -8.83
N ILE A 84 -24.12 32.85 -8.16
CA ILE A 84 -25.50 32.44 -8.25
C ILE A 84 -26.30 33.58 -8.88
N SER A 85 -27.07 33.28 -9.91
CA SER A 85 -27.89 34.26 -10.62
C SER A 85 -29.28 33.71 -10.87
N TYR A 86 -30.28 34.57 -10.70
CA TYR A 86 -31.69 34.30 -11.00
C TYR A 86 -32.39 35.58 -11.44
N ILE A 87 -33.33 35.48 -12.37
CA ILE A 87 -34.05 36.65 -12.92
C ILE A 87 -34.88 37.32 -11.79
N GLY A 88 -34.72 38.62 -11.62
CA GLY A 88 -35.41 39.40 -10.59
C GLY A 88 -34.75 39.39 -9.21
N TYR A 89 -33.56 38.74 -9.08
CA TYR A 89 -32.79 38.69 -7.84
C TYR A 89 -31.38 39.23 -8.01
N GLN A 90 -30.82 39.78 -6.95
CA GLN A 90 -29.43 40.21 -6.90
C GLN A 90 -28.51 39.01 -6.97
N SER A 91 -27.49 39.06 -7.85
CA SER A 91 -26.50 38.00 -7.93
C SER A 91 -25.74 37.80 -6.63
N ALA A 92 -25.70 36.59 -6.09
CA ALA A 92 -24.91 36.24 -4.92
C ALA A 92 -23.55 35.68 -5.36
N LYS A 93 -22.48 36.09 -4.65
CA LYS A 93 -21.11 35.62 -4.92
C LYS A 93 -20.48 35.13 -3.62
N ILE A 94 -19.99 33.89 -3.62
CA ILE A 94 -19.25 33.30 -2.51
C ILE A 94 -17.81 33.09 -2.95
N GLU A 95 -16.86 33.71 -2.26
CA GLU A 95 -15.45 33.67 -2.60
C GLU A 95 -14.66 32.80 -1.63
N ASN A 96 -13.44 32.40 -2.07
CA ASN A 96 -12.47 31.62 -1.27
C ASN A 96 -12.98 30.25 -0.82
N VAL A 97 -13.82 29.59 -1.63
CA VAL A 97 -14.29 28.22 -1.38
C VAL A 97 -13.16 27.24 -1.69
N ASN A 98 -12.86 26.34 -0.74
CA ASN A 98 -11.85 25.29 -0.90
C ASN A 98 -12.50 23.94 -0.62
N LEU A 99 -12.36 22.99 -1.55
CA LEU A 99 -13.01 21.70 -1.51
C LEU A 99 -12.04 20.62 -1.02
N ALA A 100 -12.44 19.86 -0.01
CA ALA A 100 -11.67 18.72 0.47
C ALA A 100 -11.85 17.51 -0.47
N LEU A 101 -10.80 16.71 -0.63
CA LEU A 101 -10.82 15.55 -1.48
C LEU A 101 -11.85 14.51 -1.05
N GLY A 102 -12.68 14.07 -1.99
CA GLY A 102 -13.71 13.05 -1.77
C GLY A 102 -14.89 13.53 -0.90
N GLU A 103 -15.00 14.83 -0.68
CA GLU A 103 -16.08 15.43 0.13
C GLU A 103 -17.00 16.28 -0.74
N THR A 104 -18.25 16.37 -0.32
CA THR A 104 -19.25 17.30 -0.90
C THR A 104 -19.48 18.43 0.07
N GLU A 105 -19.36 19.68 -0.35
CA GLU A 105 -19.65 20.85 0.49
C GLU A 105 -21.04 21.41 0.17
N THR A 106 -21.79 21.81 1.21
CA THR A 106 -23.16 22.26 1.07
C THR A 106 -23.26 23.77 1.23
N PHE A 107 -23.92 24.43 0.27
CA PHE A 107 -24.21 25.86 0.27
C PHE A 107 -25.70 26.08 0.15
N ASN A 108 -26.35 26.43 1.27
CA ASN A 108 -27.74 26.92 1.28
C ASN A 108 -27.68 28.43 1.19
N ILE A 109 -28.32 29.00 0.16
CA ILE A 109 -28.15 30.41 -0.20
C ILE A 109 -29.52 31.06 -0.30
N GLU A 110 -29.67 32.17 0.42
CA GLU A 110 -30.84 33.04 0.31
C GLU A 110 -30.51 34.22 -0.63
N MET A 111 -31.28 34.36 -1.74
CA MET A 111 -31.10 35.43 -2.72
C MET A 111 -32.07 36.57 -2.45
N LYS A 112 -31.53 37.77 -2.36
CA LYS A 112 -32.34 38.99 -2.14
C LYS A 112 -32.96 39.48 -3.44
N ASP A 113 -34.20 39.95 -3.37
CA ASP A 113 -34.93 40.57 -4.47
C ASP A 113 -34.24 41.84 -4.99
N ASP A 114 -34.29 42.08 -6.30
CA ASP A 114 -33.55 43.18 -6.99
C ASP A 114 -34.38 44.47 -7.08
N THR A 115 -35.23 44.77 -6.08
CA THR A 115 -36.19 45.88 -6.18
C THR A 115 -35.57 47.27 -6.08
N LYS A 116 -34.28 47.48 -5.78
CA LYS A 116 -33.70 48.84 -5.58
C LYS A 116 -32.27 49.15 -5.98
N GLN A 117 -31.35 48.19 -6.30
CA GLN A 117 -30.01 48.52 -6.79
C GLN A 117 -29.27 47.28 -7.39
N LEU A 118 -28.63 47.46 -8.54
CA LEU A 118 -27.69 46.54 -9.19
C LEU A 118 -26.38 46.35 -8.38
N THR A 119 -26.45 45.85 -7.17
CA THR A 119 -25.26 45.56 -6.35
C THR A 119 -25.15 44.07 -6.10
N THR A 120 -24.05 43.47 -6.56
CA THR A 120 -23.71 42.08 -6.23
C THR A 120 -23.44 41.96 -4.74
N VAL A 121 -24.16 41.09 -4.06
CA VAL A 121 -23.88 40.78 -2.64
C VAL A 121 -22.70 39.82 -2.59
N VAL A 122 -21.53 40.32 -2.16
CA VAL A 122 -20.35 39.46 -1.92
C VAL A 122 -20.43 38.91 -0.50
N VAL A 123 -20.73 37.65 -0.39
CA VAL A 123 -20.58 36.91 0.86
C VAL A 123 -19.18 36.28 0.85
N THR A 124 -18.27 36.77 1.69
CA THR A 124 -17.00 36.13 1.91
C THR A 124 -17.28 34.73 2.46
N GLY A 125 -16.87 33.69 1.76
CA GLY A 125 -17.05 32.31 2.19
C GLY A 125 -16.61 32.19 3.65
N ALA A 126 -17.50 31.78 4.53
CA ALA A 126 -17.23 31.73 5.96
C ALA A 126 -15.95 30.91 6.16
N LYS A 127 -14.93 31.54 6.71
CA LYS A 127 -13.69 30.91 7.14
C LYS A 127 -14.03 29.60 7.84
N GLY A 128 -13.82 28.44 7.15
CA GLY A 128 -13.76 27.07 7.64
C GLY A 128 -14.41 26.70 8.97
N ASN A 129 -15.60 27.20 9.30
CA ASN A 129 -16.24 27.04 10.61
C ASN A 129 -17.28 25.88 10.66
N LYS A 130 -17.53 25.21 9.55
CA LYS A 130 -18.40 24.05 9.56
C LYS A 130 -17.55 22.78 9.73
N PHE A 131 -18.02 21.81 10.51
CA PHE A 131 -17.49 20.46 10.41
C PHE A 131 -17.66 20.02 8.97
N ASN A 132 -16.62 19.41 8.38
CA ASN A 132 -16.61 19.00 7.00
C ASN A 132 -17.82 18.14 6.69
N THR A 133 -18.54 18.62 5.77
CA THR A 133 -19.95 18.72 5.71
C THR A 133 -20.64 17.41 5.36
N GLN A 134 -19.99 16.41 4.81
CA GLN A 134 -20.73 15.21 4.36
C GLN A 134 -20.07 13.87 4.74
N LYS A 135 -19.08 13.91 5.61
CA LYS A 135 -18.40 12.72 6.09
C LYS A 135 -19.36 11.86 6.91
N THR A 136 -19.60 10.63 6.49
CA THR A 136 -20.36 9.62 7.25
C THR A 136 -19.44 8.67 8.00
N GLY A 137 -18.32 8.26 7.39
CA GLY A 137 -17.38 7.27 7.92
C GLY A 137 -16.18 7.85 8.66
N ALA A 138 -15.30 6.97 9.12
CA ALA A 138 -14.03 7.29 9.78
C ALA A 138 -12.93 7.57 8.77
N GLY A 139 -12.18 8.65 8.94
CA GLY A 139 -11.04 9.03 8.10
C GLY A 139 -10.62 10.47 8.31
N SER A 140 -9.56 10.89 7.65
CA SER A 140 -9.00 12.25 7.71
C SER A 140 -8.65 12.74 6.32
N ALA A 141 -8.93 14.02 6.03
CA ALA A 141 -8.50 14.68 4.80
C ALA A 141 -7.51 15.81 5.16
N PHE A 142 -6.40 15.83 4.47
CA PHE A 142 -5.33 16.81 4.65
C PHE A 142 -5.18 17.62 3.37
N SER A 143 -5.41 18.91 3.44
CA SER A 143 -5.16 19.84 2.35
C SER A 143 -3.65 20.11 2.22
N ARG A 144 -3.22 20.67 1.08
CA ARG A 144 -1.85 21.13 0.84
C ARG A 144 -1.32 21.96 2.01
N LYS A 145 -2.10 22.96 2.48
CA LYS A 145 -1.73 23.82 3.59
C LYS A 145 -1.50 23.06 4.91
N ASN A 146 -2.27 22.00 5.13
CA ASN A 146 -2.08 21.15 6.31
C ASN A 146 -0.79 20.34 6.19
N ILE A 147 -0.53 19.75 5.00
CA ILE A 147 0.68 18.93 4.72
C ILE A 147 1.94 19.78 4.89
N GLU A 148 1.97 21.00 4.34
CA GLU A 148 3.09 21.94 4.44
C GLU A 148 3.40 22.41 5.87
N ARG A 149 2.44 22.34 6.79
CA ARG A 149 2.58 22.78 8.19
C ARG A 149 2.98 21.66 9.15
N VAL A 150 2.85 20.41 8.74
CA VAL A 150 3.19 19.27 9.60
C VAL A 150 4.71 19.07 9.58
N PRO A 151 5.39 19.16 10.74
CA PRO A 151 6.80 18.80 10.80
C PRO A 151 6.96 17.30 10.54
N THR A 152 7.78 16.96 9.55
CA THR A 152 8.08 15.58 9.18
C THR A 152 9.59 15.34 9.28
N VAL A 153 9.98 14.23 9.89
CA VAL A 153 11.39 13.83 9.97
C VAL A 153 11.80 13.00 8.75
N SER A 154 10.94 12.04 8.37
CA SER A 154 11.25 11.13 7.26
C SER A 154 10.73 11.63 5.91
N ARG A 155 10.08 12.80 5.86
CA ARG A 155 9.44 13.38 4.67
C ARG A 155 8.59 12.38 3.89
N SER A 156 7.92 11.50 4.64
CA SER A 156 7.07 10.45 4.11
C SER A 156 5.59 10.82 4.27
N ILE A 157 4.77 10.43 3.29
CA ILE A 157 3.32 10.49 3.39
C ILE A 157 2.78 9.78 4.64
N MET A 158 3.52 8.79 5.15
CA MET A 158 3.17 8.08 6.38
C MET A 158 3.26 8.98 7.62
N ASP A 159 4.12 10.02 7.62
CA ASP A 159 4.18 10.98 8.73
C ASP A 159 2.90 11.80 8.82
N ILE A 160 2.26 12.09 7.69
CA ILE A 160 0.97 12.77 7.65
C ILE A 160 -0.17 11.79 8.04
N ALA A 161 -0.12 10.56 7.52
CA ALA A 161 -1.14 9.54 7.81
C ALA A 161 -1.23 9.20 9.31
N LYS A 162 -0.12 9.29 10.08
CA LYS A 162 -0.06 9.10 11.55
C LYS A 162 -0.94 10.10 12.32
N LEU A 163 -1.31 11.22 11.73
CA LEU A 163 -2.22 12.20 12.35
C LEU A 163 -3.67 11.72 12.38
N THR A 164 -3.99 10.63 11.66
CA THR A 164 -5.28 9.96 11.77
C THR A 164 -5.31 9.15 13.07
N PRO A 165 -6.29 9.34 13.97
CA PRO A 165 -6.29 8.74 15.31
C PRO A 165 -6.18 7.21 15.33
N GLN A 166 -6.70 6.52 14.30
CA GLN A 166 -6.67 5.07 14.17
C GLN A 166 -5.38 4.53 13.52
N ALA A 167 -4.43 5.41 13.18
CA ALA A 167 -3.14 5.02 12.59
C ALA A 167 -2.07 4.84 13.66
N ASN A 168 -1.18 3.86 13.50
CA ASN A 168 0.03 3.74 14.30
C ASN A 168 1.29 4.08 13.49
N GLY A 169 2.43 4.20 14.18
CA GLY A 169 3.72 4.56 13.58
C GLY A 169 4.26 3.57 12.55
N ASN A 170 3.74 2.34 12.51
CA ASN A 170 4.22 1.27 11.63
C ASN A 170 3.32 1.07 10.39
N GLY A 171 2.42 2.03 10.10
CA GLY A 171 1.50 1.96 8.97
C GLY A 171 0.33 0.99 9.16
N SER A 172 0.03 0.58 10.39
CA SER A 172 -1.19 -0.15 10.71
C SER A 172 -2.35 0.83 10.92
N PHE A 173 -3.52 0.49 10.41
CA PHE A 173 -4.76 1.22 10.61
C PHE A 173 -5.78 0.31 11.28
N ALA A 174 -6.47 0.83 12.31
CA ALA A 174 -7.51 0.11 13.05
C ALA A 174 -7.09 -1.30 13.52
N GLY A 175 -5.82 -1.47 13.91
CA GLY A 175 -5.27 -2.75 14.36
C GLY A 175 -4.95 -3.76 13.25
N ALA A 176 -5.19 -3.44 11.97
CA ALA A 176 -4.89 -4.33 10.86
C ALA A 176 -3.40 -4.28 10.47
N ASN A 177 -2.87 -5.39 9.94
CA ASN A 177 -1.53 -5.41 9.39
C ASN A 177 -1.42 -4.47 8.17
N SER A 178 -0.30 -3.76 8.02
CA SER A 178 -0.06 -2.80 6.94
C SER A 178 -0.18 -3.38 5.52
N ARG A 179 0.00 -4.68 5.35
CA ARG A 179 -0.20 -5.39 4.07
C ARG A 179 -1.64 -5.34 3.55
N PHE A 180 -2.60 -5.08 4.43
CA PHE A 180 -4.02 -4.99 4.08
C PHE A 180 -4.49 -3.55 3.83
N ASN A 181 -3.57 -2.60 3.73
CA ASN A 181 -3.88 -1.23 3.33
C ASN A 181 -3.93 -1.08 1.82
N SER A 182 -4.65 -0.07 1.34
CA SER A 182 -4.57 0.41 -0.04
C SER A 182 -3.88 1.77 -0.07
N PHE A 183 -2.88 1.91 -0.94
CA PHE A 183 -2.23 3.18 -1.21
C PHE A 183 -2.39 3.54 -2.68
N GLN A 184 -2.83 4.77 -2.93
CA GLN A 184 -3.12 5.27 -4.26
C GLN A 184 -2.56 6.66 -4.46
N ILE A 185 -2.17 6.96 -5.70
CA ILE A 185 -1.80 8.31 -6.14
C ILE A 185 -2.65 8.63 -7.36
N ASP A 186 -3.44 9.71 -7.29
CA ASP A 186 -4.48 10.07 -8.27
C ASP A 186 -5.35 8.85 -8.62
N GLY A 187 -5.75 8.08 -7.60
CA GLY A 187 -6.58 6.90 -7.73
C GLY A 187 -5.92 5.66 -8.37
N ALA A 188 -4.68 5.76 -8.84
CA ALA A 188 -3.93 4.59 -9.30
C ALA A 188 -3.34 3.83 -8.13
N VAL A 189 -3.46 2.51 -8.15
CA VAL A 189 -2.88 1.63 -7.13
C VAL A 189 -1.36 1.70 -7.19
N ASN A 190 -0.75 2.05 -6.07
CA ASN A 190 0.70 2.19 -5.90
C ASN A 190 1.21 1.32 -4.73
N ASN A 191 0.50 0.24 -4.45
CA ASN A 191 0.90 -0.76 -3.47
C ASN A 191 1.98 -1.67 -4.02
N ASP A 192 2.86 -2.15 -3.13
CA ASP A 192 3.48 -3.46 -3.31
C ASP A 192 2.40 -4.53 -3.06
N VAL A 193 1.71 -4.95 -4.13
CA VAL A 193 0.60 -5.92 -4.03
C VAL A 193 1.12 -7.34 -3.73
N PHE A 194 2.40 -7.59 -3.92
CA PHE A 194 3.02 -8.82 -3.47
C PHE A 194 3.10 -8.90 -1.94
N GLY A 195 3.21 -7.76 -1.27
CA GLY A 195 3.08 -7.64 0.18
C GLY A 195 4.38 -7.85 0.97
N LEU A 196 5.54 -7.62 0.37
CA LEU A 196 6.85 -7.67 1.06
C LEU A 196 7.29 -6.31 1.58
N GLY A 197 6.81 -5.22 0.96
CA GLY A 197 7.16 -3.84 1.32
C GLY A 197 6.09 -3.13 2.16
N THR A 198 6.48 -2.03 2.78
CA THR A 198 5.54 -1.08 3.39
C THR A 198 5.07 -0.13 2.32
N SER A 199 3.81 -0.22 1.93
CA SER A 199 3.20 0.67 0.93
C SER A 199 3.32 2.13 1.36
N GLY A 200 3.75 3.00 0.44
CA GLY A 200 3.72 4.45 0.62
C GLY A 200 4.97 5.09 1.22
N LYS A 201 5.97 4.34 1.72
CA LYS A 201 7.11 4.96 2.41
C LYS A 201 7.90 5.94 1.53
N ASN A 202 8.23 5.57 0.29
CA ASN A 202 8.98 6.41 -0.66
C ASN A 202 8.19 6.67 -1.96
N ALA A 203 6.87 6.55 -1.93
CA ALA A 203 6.06 6.48 -3.14
C ALA A 203 5.91 7.80 -3.91
N ILE A 204 6.13 8.94 -3.26
CA ILE A 204 5.98 10.28 -3.86
C ILE A 204 6.70 11.32 -3.01
N SER A 205 7.17 12.41 -3.63
CA SER A 205 7.65 13.59 -2.91
C SER A 205 6.48 14.30 -2.23
N LEU A 206 6.65 14.75 -0.97
CA LEU A 206 5.63 15.57 -0.28
C LEU A 206 5.35 16.87 -1.02
N GLU A 207 6.37 17.44 -1.69
CA GLU A 207 6.23 18.67 -2.46
C GLU A 207 5.37 18.51 -3.73
N ALA A 208 5.12 17.26 -4.17
CA ALA A 208 4.24 16.97 -5.29
C ALA A 208 2.77 16.76 -4.89
N ILE A 209 2.44 16.74 -3.59
CA ILE A 209 1.09 16.43 -3.10
C ILE A 209 0.28 17.71 -2.90
N ASP A 210 -0.95 17.71 -3.40
CA ASP A 210 -1.95 18.78 -3.19
C ASP A 210 -2.94 18.44 -2.07
N ALA A 211 -3.36 17.18 -2.01
CA ALA A 211 -4.26 16.68 -0.97
C ALA A 211 -3.97 15.21 -0.63
N LEU A 212 -4.22 14.83 0.62
CA LEU A 212 -4.16 13.45 1.10
C LEU A 212 -5.44 13.11 1.82
N GLN A 213 -6.05 11.99 1.46
CA GLN A 213 -7.17 11.40 2.18
C GLN A 213 -6.74 10.07 2.80
N VAL A 214 -7.05 9.88 4.08
CA VAL A 214 -6.92 8.61 4.80
C VAL A 214 -8.31 8.16 5.20
N VAL A 215 -8.72 6.97 4.80
CA VAL A 215 -10.04 6.40 5.08
C VAL A 215 -9.90 5.06 5.81
N ILE A 216 -10.72 4.87 6.85
CA ILE A 216 -10.69 3.66 7.68
C ILE A 216 -12.00 2.87 7.53
N ALA A 217 -13.13 3.55 7.59
CA ALA A 217 -14.46 2.98 7.42
C ALA A 217 -15.28 3.84 6.44
N PRO A 218 -14.92 3.89 5.15
CA PRO A 218 -15.69 4.66 4.18
C PRO A 218 -16.96 3.90 3.81
N PHE A 219 -18.13 4.53 3.98
CA PHE A 219 -19.39 3.92 3.52
C PHE A 219 -19.65 4.18 2.03
N ASP A 220 -18.82 4.98 1.39
CA ASP A 220 -18.74 5.09 -0.06
C ASP A 220 -18.21 3.77 -0.65
N VAL A 221 -19.02 3.11 -1.48
CA VAL A 221 -18.69 1.80 -2.09
C VAL A 221 -17.60 1.88 -3.15
N ARG A 222 -17.26 3.09 -3.61
CA ARG A 222 -16.12 3.33 -4.51
C ARG A 222 -14.78 3.01 -3.83
N GLN A 223 -14.68 3.22 -2.53
CA GLN A 223 -13.48 2.94 -1.74
C GLN A 223 -13.35 1.44 -1.46
N SER A 224 -12.26 0.81 -1.93
CA SER A 224 -12.09 -0.66 -1.83
C SER A 224 -10.62 -1.08 -1.84
N GLY A 225 -10.40 -2.40 -1.81
CA GLY A 225 -9.07 -3.00 -1.91
C GLY A 225 -8.30 -3.03 -0.59
N PHE A 226 -8.96 -2.80 0.57
CA PHE A 226 -8.32 -2.83 1.88
C PHE A 226 -9.29 -3.33 2.97
N THR A 227 -8.73 -3.96 4.00
CA THR A 227 -9.38 -4.25 5.27
C THR A 227 -8.70 -3.53 6.45
N GLY A 228 -7.57 -2.89 6.21
CA GLY A 228 -6.93 -1.92 7.09
C GLY A 228 -7.46 -0.50 6.84
N GLY A 229 -6.63 0.33 6.23
CA GLY A 229 -6.97 1.69 5.80
C GLY A 229 -6.66 1.92 4.33
N GLY A 230 -7.35 2.88 3.72
CA GLY A 230 -7.06 3.42 2.40
C GLY A 230 -6.39 4.78 2.51
N MET A 231 -5.35 5.01 1.71
CA MET A 231 -4.71 6.31 1.53
C MET A 231 -4.79 6.69 0.06
N ASN A 232 -5.26 7.89 -0.25
CA ASN A 232 -5.26 8.43 -1.59
C ASN A 232 -4.61 9.82 -1.59
N ALA A 233 -3.49 9.96 -2.31
CA ALA A 233 -2.80 11.22 -2.53
C ALA A 233 -3.18 11.79 -3.89
N ILE A 234 -3.51 13.08 -3.94
CA ILE A 234 -3.71 13.81 -5.20
C ILE A 234 -2.51 14.68 -5.45
N THR A 235 -1.97 14.60 -6.68
CA THR A 235 -0.81 15.36 -7.07
C THR A 235 -1.17 16.81 -7.44
N LYS A 236 -0.21 17.73 -7.23
CA LYS A 236 -0.32 19.10 -7.69
C LYS A 236 -0.52 19.17 -9.21
N SER A 237 -1.16 20.22 -9.67
CA SER A 237 -1.35 20.53 -11.09
C SER A 237 -0.82 21.92 -11.42
N GLY A 238 -0.61 22.17 -12.71
CA GLY A 238 -0.34 23.53 -13.19
C GLY A 238 -1.55 24.44 -13.06
N THR A 239 -1.30 25.73 -13.12
CA THR A 239 -2.29 26.83 -13.03
C THR A 239 -2.05 27.85 -14.13
N ASN A 240 -2.86 28.90 -14.23
CA ASN A 240 -2.67 30.00 -15.18
C ASN A 240 -1.45 30.88 -14.90
N THR A 241 -0.80 30.68 -13.76
CA THR A 241 0.47 31.33 -13.41
C THR A 241 1.55 30.29 -13.21
N PHE A 242 2.78 30.60 -13.56
CA PHE A 242 3.91 29.75 -13.27
C PHE A 242 4.23 29.79 -11.79
N HIS A 243 4.38 28.61 -11.20
CA HIS A 243 4.83 28.40 -9.84
C HIS A 243 5.93 27.38 -9.83
N GLY A 244 6.96 27.62 -9.05
CA GLY A 244 8.05 26.67 -8.87
C GLY A 244 8.68 26.80 -7.50
N SER A 245 9.39 25.80 -7.09
CA SER A 245 10.23 25.81 -5.91
C SER A 245 11.48 24.97 -6.14
N VAL A 246 12.57 25.38 -5.53
CA VAL A 246 13.76 24.55 -5.34
C VAL A 246 13.95 24.42 -3.84
N TYR A 247 14.26 23.24 -3.37
CA TYR A 247 14.40 22.98 -1.96
C TYR A 247 15.56 22.02 -1.69
N ASP A 248 16.19 22.21 -0.54
CA ASP A 248 17.21 21.36 0.03
C ASP A 248 16.91 21.12 1.51
N TYR A 249 16.86 19.86 1.92
CA TYR A 249 16.72 19.43 3.30
C TYR A 249 17.94 18.60 3.66
N TYR A 250 18.68 19.07 4.63
CA TYR A 250 19.87 18.40 5.11
C TYR A 250 19.80 18.20 6.62
N TYR A 251 20.17 17.02 7.08
CA TYR A 251 20.48 16.78 8.48
C TYR A 251 21.68 15.82 8.60
N ASN A 252 22.41 15.95 9.70
CA ASN A 252 23.49 15.06 10.06
C ASN A 252 23.41 14.69 11.56
N GLN A 253 24.37 13.92 12.05
CA GLN A 253 24.40 13.47 13.45
C GLN A 253 24.33 14.63 14.46
N ASP A 254 24.83 15.82 14.13
CA ASP A 254 24.90 16.97 15.05
C ASP A 254 23.50 17.52 15.37
N PHE A 255 22.53 17.36 14.45
CA PHE A 255 21.12 17.75 14.66
C PHE A 255 20.38 16.86 15.64
N PHE A 256 20.87 15.64 15.91
CA PHE A 256 20.23 14.70 16.85
C PHE A 256 20.75 14.81 18.28
N GLY A 257 21.89 15.48 18.50
CA GLY A 257 22.53 15.59 19.79
C GLY A 257 23.30 14.32 20.19
N THR A 258 22.96 13.74 21.34
CA THR A 258 23.67 12.58 21.88
C THR A 258 22.81 11.34 21.96
N THR A 259 23.43 10.16 22.18
CA THR A 259 22.72 8.91 22.42
C THR A 259 21.72 9.02 23.57
N ALA A 260 20.60 8.34 23.49
CA ALA A 260 19.63 8.26 24.58
C ALA A 260 20.18 7.42 25.73
N GLY A 261 20.00 7.89 26.97
CA GLY A 261 20.43 7.18 28.20
C GLY A 261 19.98 7.93 29.45
N LYS A 262 19.73 7.20 30.53
CA LYS A 262 19.33 7.80 31.83
C LYS A 262 20.45 8.66 32.42
N ASP A 263 21.68 8.17 32.34
CA ASP A 263 22.85 8.91 32.84
C ASP A 263 23.42 9.80 31.73
N VAL A 264 23.31 11.12 31.92
CA VAL A 264 23.81 12.14 31.00
C VAL A 264 25.32 12.01 30.75
N LYS A 265 26.09 11.57 31.75
CA LYS A 265 27.54 11.43 31.65
C LYS A 265 28.00 10.30 30.74
N THR A 266 27.11 9.32 30.46
CA THR A 266 27.40 8.19 29.57
C THR A 266 26.94 8.43 28.14
N ARG A 267 26.27 9.55 27.88
CA ARG A 267 25.82 9.90 26.55
C ARG A 267 26.99 10.30 25.65
N LYS A 268 26.98 9.76 24.43
CA LYS A 268 28.02 10.02 23.43
C LYS A 268 27.40 10.74 22.22
N ALA A 269 28.23 11.48 21.48
CA ALA A 269 27.86 11.95 20.15
C ALA A 269 27.47 10.75 19.26
N LEU A 270 26.53 10.96 18.36
CA LEU A 270 26.16 9.93 17.39
C LEU A 270 27.27 9.74 16.36
N ASP A 271 27.41 8.52 15.85
CA ASP A 271 28.30 8.22 14.75
C ASP A 271 27.88 9.00 13.49
N LYS A 272 28.82 9.24 12.58
CA LYS A 272 28.61 9.97 11.33
C LYS A 272 27.41 9.41 10.56
N GLN A 273 26.44 10.27 10.32
CA GLN A 273 25.27 10.00 9.50
C GLN A 273 24.74 11.29 8.88
N TYR A 274 24.16 11.21 7.72
CA TYR A 274 23.49 12.34 7.10
C TYR A 274 22.42 11.86 6.13
N GLU A 275 21.45 12.72 5.86
CA GLU A 275 20.57 12.62 4.70
C GLU A 275 20.43 14.01 4.05
N ASN A 276 20.56 14.04 2.76
CA ASN A 276 20.33 15.22 1.94
C ASN A 276 19.21 14.93 0.94
N THR A 277 18.23 15.81 0.88
CA THR A 277 17.09 15.76 -0.04
C THR A 277 17.07 17.04 -0.85
N VAL A 278 17.42 16.94 -2.12
CA VAL A 278 17.37 18.07 -3.08
C VAL A 278 16.22 17.83 -4.05
N GLY A 279 15.46 18.88 -4.34
CA GLY A 279 14.37 18.74 -5.29
C GLY A 279 13.87 20.05 -5.86
N PHE A 280 12.98 19.92 -6.83
CA PHE A 280 12.30 21.05 -7.44
C PHE A 280 10.84 20.72 -7.77
N THR A 281 10.04 21.75 -7.88
CA THR A 281 8.71 21.69 -8.49
C THR A 281 8.61 22.81 -9.53
N LEU A 282 7.88 22.56 -10.61
CA LEU A 282 7.56 23.56 -11.61
C LEU A 282 6.18 23.26 -12.19
N GLY A 283 5.31 24.24 -12.23
CA GLY A 283 3.99 24.12 -12.83
C GLY A 283 3.51 25.42 -13.42
N GLY A 284 2.69 25.34 -14.47
CA GLY A 284 2.17 26.52 -15.16
C GLY A 284 1.32 26.17 -16.35
N PRO A 285 0.88 27.18 -17.13
CA PRO A 285 0.12 26.97 -18.34
C PRO A 285 1.03 26.68 -19.54
N ILE A 286 0.69 25.66 -20.32
CA ILE A 286 1.15 25.54 -21.71
C ILE A 286 0.23 26.39 -22.58
N LEU A 287 -1.09 26.30 -22.35
CA LEU A 287 -2.12 27.18 -22.90
C LEU A 287 -3.02 27.66 -21.76
N ARG A 288 -3.14 28.96 -21.56
CA ARG A 288 -4.00 29.54 -20.50
C ARG A 288 -5.41 29.02 -20.61
N ASP A 289 -6.00 28.74 -19.44
CA ASP A 289 -7.34 28.17 -19.23
C ASP A 289 -7.57 26.77 -19.83
N LYS A 290 -6.62 26.24 -20.65
CA LYS A 290 -6.80 25.01 -21.40
C LYS A 290 -5.85 23.89 -21.04
N LEU A 291 -4.54 24.13 -21.10
CA LEU A 291 -3.53 23.08 -20.96
C LEU A 291 -2.46 23.49 -19.94
N PHE A 292 -2.30 22.67 -18.93
CA PHE A 292 -1.39 22.91 -17.83
C PHE A 292 -0.42 21.76 -17.66
N PHE A 293 0.76 22.05 -17.12
CA PHE A 293 1.72 21.03 -16.72
C PHE A 293 2.16 21.23 -15.28
N PHE A 294 2.57 20.16 -14.65
CA PHE A 294 3.29 20.13 -13.38
C PHE A 294 4.41 19.10 -13.46
N ALA A 295 5.59 19.44 -12.98
CA ALA A 295 6.74 18.55 -12.89
C ALA A 295 7.37 18.65 -11.49
N ASN A 296 7.86 17.53 -10.99
CA ASN A 296 8.61 17.41 -9.75
C ASN A 296 9.77 16.44 -9.95
N GLY A 297 10.93 16.78 -9.40
CA GLY A 297 12.09 15.91 -9.27
C GLY A 297 12.64 16.02 -7.86
N GLU A 298 12.93 14.88 -7.21
CA GLU A 298 13.52 14.80 -5.88
C GLU A 298 14.58 13.71 -5.83
N TYR A 299 15.76 14.05 -5.34
CA TYR A 299 16.85 13.12 -5.10
C TYR A 299 17.22 13.11 -3.63
N VAL A 300 17.21 11.93 -3.03
CA VAL A 300 17.56 11.70 -1.62
C VAL A 300 18.81 10.86 -1.58
N LYS A 301 19.81 11.31 -0.85
CA LYS A 301 21.04 10.56 -0.59
C LYS A 301 21.39 10.63 0.88
N GLY A 302 21.69 9.47 1.48
CA GLY A 302 22.06 9.40 2.87
C GLY A 302 23.02 8.27 3.19
N ILE A 303 23.65 8.39 4.35
CA ILE A 303 24.37 7.31 5.00
C ILE A 303 23.93 7.20 6.44
N ARG A 304 23.99 6.02 6.99
CA ARG A 304 23.87 5.74 8.41
C ARG A 304 24.98 4.76 8.83
N PRO A 305 25.49 4.83 10.06
CA PRO A 305 26.52 3.89 10.50
C PRO A 305 25.91 2.51 10.76
N SER A 306 26.71 1.46 10.56
CA SER A 306 26.40 0.16 11.11
C SER A 306 26.57 0.19 12.63
N THR A 307 25.67 -0.46 13.35
CA THR A 307 25.66 -0.54 14.82
C THR A 307 26.08 -1.94 15.27
N PHE A 308 26.41 -2.11 16.54
CA PHE A 308 26.76 -3.40 17.14
C PHE A 308 27.93 -4.10 16.42
N THR A 309 29.02 -3.38 16.26
CA THR A 309 30.29 -3.92 15.76
C THR A 309 31.21 -4.30 16.92
N PRO A 310 32.25 -5.12 16.71
CA PRO A 310 33.25 -5.41 17.74
C PRO A 310 33.80 -4.12 18.39
N GLY A 311 33.88 -4.09 19.73
CA GLY A 311 34.22 -2.90 20.48
C GLY A 311 33.10 -1.83 20.57
N ASN A 312 32.00 -1.98 19.85
CA ASN A 312 30.87 -1.03 19.83
C ASN A 312 29.52 -1.75 20.01
N GLY A 313 29.30 -2.34 21.19
CA GLY A 313 28.03 -2.97 21.59
C GLY A 313 27.80 -4.39 21.09
N SER A 314 28.66 -4.98 20.29
CA SER A 314 28.64 -6.40 19.94
C SER A 314 29.35 -7.23 21.04
N VAL A 315 28.81 -8.44 21.28
CA VAL A 315 29.50 -9.43 22.15
C VAL A 315 30.58 -10.22 21.41
N VAL A 316 30.65 -10.09 20.07
CA VAL A 316 31.65 -10.76 19.24
C VAL A 316 33.03 -10.17 19.52
N PRO A 317 34.05 -10.95 19.98
CA PRO A 317 35.39 -10.44 20.17
C PRO A 317 36.01 -9.98 18.84
N GLU A 318 36.76 -8.89 18.89
CA GLU A 318 37.45 -8.39 17.71
C GLU A 318 38.45 -9.38 17.13
N GLU A 319 39.13 -10.09 18.02
CA GLU A 319 40.07 -11.17 17.64
C GLU A 319 39.40 -12.27 16.85
N ASP A 320 38.18 -12.70 17.26
CA ASP A 320 37.42 -13.72 16.53
C ASP A 320 36.97 -13.20 15.17
N ALA A 321 36.47 -11.96 15.09
CA ALA A 321 36.12 -11.32 13.86
C ALA A 321 37.32 -11.21 12.88
N LYS A 322 38.50 -10.90 13.42
CA LYS A 322 39.76 -10.85 12.65
C LYS A 322 40.13 -12.24 12.11
N LYS A 323 40.12 -13.29 12.96
CA LYS A 323 40.41 -14.68 12.54
C LYS A 323 39.47 -15.11 11.40
N ILE A 324 38.18 -14.72 11.48
CA ILE A 324 37.20 -15.01 10.42
C ILE A 324 37.56 -14.24 9.14
N ALA A 325 37.92 -12.96 9.23
CA ALA A 325 38.32 -12.17 8.06
C ALA A 325 39.54 -12.76 7.35
N ASP A 326 40.58 -13.13 8.13
CA ASP A 326 41.81 -13.76 7.63
C ASP A 326 41.48 -15.10 6.92
N LYS A 327 40.57 -15.90 7.51
CA LYS A 327 40.14 -17.17 6.94
C LYS A 327 39.35 -16.99 5.65
N LEU A 328 38.41 -16.03 5.60
CA LEU A 328 37.67 -15.70 4.37
C LEU A 328 38.62 -15.31 3.24
N THR A 329 39.64 -14.49 3.55
CA THR A 329 40.68 -14.09 2.60
C THR A 329 41.46 -15.31 2.07
N SER A 330 41.83 -16.25 2.95
CA SER A 330 42.50 -17.49 2.54
C SER A 330 41.64 -18.39 1.64
N LEU A 331 40.32 -18.28 1.76
CA LEU A 331 39.35 -18.96 0.90
C LEU A 331 39.02 -18.19 -0.39
N GLY A 332 39.71 -17.06 -0.66
CA GLY A 332 39.56 -16.27 -1.87
C GLY A 332 38.39 -15.28 -1.81
N TYR A 333 37.84 -14.96 -0.62
CA TYR A 333 36.70 -14.06 -0.48
C TYR A 333 37.02 -12.83 0.38
N ASN A 334 36.72 -11.65 -0.14
CA ASN A 334 36.74 -10.40 0.65
C ASN A 334 35.39 -10.18 1.34
N GLY A 335 35.34 -10.31 2.65
CA GLY A 335 34.13 -10.09 3.45
C GLY A 335 33.68 -8.63 3.56
N GLY A 336 34.48 -7.66 3.12
CA GLY A 336 34.16 -6.21 3.17
C GLY A 336 34.40 -5.57 4.55
N GLY A 337 34.94 -6.32 5.53
CA GLY A 337 35.20 -5.83 6.88
C GLY A 337 34.05 -6.06 7.87
N TYR A 338 34.36 -5.87 9.15
CA TYR A 338 33.47 -6.10 10.30
C TYR A 338 33.37 -4.90 11.26
N ALA A 339 34.19 -3.88 11.07
CA ALA A 339 34.14 -2.63 11.82
C ALA A 339 32.91 -1.79 11.42
N THR A 340 32.76 -0.63 12.07
CA THR A 340 31.70 0.31 11.70
C THR A 340 31.87 0.78 10.26
N GLN A 341 30.81 0.64 9.47
CA GLN A 341 30.75 0.95 8.04
C GLN A 341 29.59 1.91 7.76
N ASP A 342 29.72 2.69 6.69
CA ASP A 342 28.65 3.53 6.16
C ASP A 342 27.65 2.66 5.39
N ILE A 343 26.36 2.77 5.73
CA ILE A 343 25.23 2.09 5.05
C ILE A 343 24.55 3.11 4.17
N PRO A 344 24.81 3.10 2.84
CA PRO A 344 24.25 4.09 1.93
C PRO A 344 22.78 3.83 1.59
N SER A 345 22.07 4.91 1.26
CA SER A 345 20.76 4.89 0.63
C SER A 345 20.65 5.98 -0.41
N GLU A 346 20.03 5.67 -1.53
CA GLU A 346 19.75 6.60 -2.61
C GLU A 346 18.34 6.38 -3.13
N THR A 347 17.60 7.49 -3.36
CA THR A 347 16.26 7.44 -3.93
C THR A 347 16.08 8.60 -4.90
N PHE A 348 15.62 8.32 -6.11
CA PHE A 348 15.16 9.33 -7.06
C PHE A 348 13.67 9.21 -7.28
N LYS A 349 12.96 10.35 -7.25
CA LYS A 349 11.52 10.44 -7.53
C LYS A 349 11.29 11.50 -8.60
N GLY A 350 10.63 11.14 -9.67
CA GLY A 350 10.23 12.03 -10.76
C GLY A 350 8.73 11.93 -11.02
N LEU A 351 8.09 13.06 -11.30
CA LEU A 351 6.68 13.13 -11.65
C LEU A 351 6.45 14.22 -12.70
N VAL A 352 5.63 13.88 -13.71
CA VAL A 352 5.10 14.82 -14.69
C VAL A 352 3.60 14.60 -14.80
N ARG A 353 2.84 15.70 -14.79
CA ARG A 353 1.39 15.72 -14.94
C ARG A 353 0.99 16.76 -15.99
N LEU A 354 0.03 16.40 -16.82
CA LEU A 354 -0.63 17.27 -17.78
C LEU A 354 -2.13 17.28 -17.47
N ASP A 355 -2.72 18.45 -17.42
CA ASP A 355 -4.16 18.66 -17.25
C ASP A 355 -4.69 19.44 -18.44
N TRP A 356 -5.60 18.86 -19.21
CA TRP A 356 -6.18 19.44 -20.40
C TRP A 356 -7.68 19.64 -20.23
N ASN A 357 -8.12 20.89 -20.14
CA ASN A 357 -9.53 21.28 -20.30
C ASN A 357 -9.85 21.27 -21.80
N ILE A 358 -10.30 20.12 -22.31
CA ILE A 358 -10.61 19.93 -23.75
C ILE A 358 -11.71 20.91 -24.15
N ASN A 359 -12.77 20.98 -23.35
CA ASN A 359 -13.86 21.93 -23.43
C ASN A 359 -14.54 22.08 -22.07
N SER A 360 -15.70 22.74 -21.98
CA SER A 360 -16.44 22.91 -20.74
C SER A 360 -17.02 21.61 -20.15
N ALA A 361 -17.13 20.56 -20.97
CA ALA A 361 -17.67 19.26 -20.56
C ALA A 361 -16.60 18.21 -20.27
N HIS A 362 -15.44 18.29 -20.90
CA HIS A 362 -14.42 17.25 -20.85
C HIS A 362 -13.08 17.77 -20.36
N ARG A 363 -12.50 17.08 -19.39
CA ARG A 363 -11.16 17.33 -18.84
C ARG A 363 -10.37 16.05 -18.80
N LEU A 364 -9.17 16.03 -19.41
CA LEU A 364 -8.22 14.92 -19.40
C LEU A 364 -7.04 15.25 -18.51
N THR A 365 -6.69 14.31 -17.64
CA THR A 365 -5.46 14.34 -16.84
C THR A 365 -4.58 13.17 -17.27
N LEU A 366 -3.29 13.46 -17.55
CA LEU A 366 -2.27 12.46 -17.79
C LEU A 366 -1.16 12.63 -16.75
N ARG A 367 -0.71 11.52 -16.15
CA ARG A 367 0.39 11.53 -15.19
C ARG A 367 1.34 10.37 -15.44
N TYR A 368 2.64 10.68 -15.40
CA TYR A 368 3.71 9.69 -15.29
C TYR A 368 4.50 9.94 -14.03
N SER A 369 4.85 8.87 -13.31
CA SER A 369 5.79 8.92 -12.20
C SER A 369 6.81 7.80 -12.27
N HIS A 370 8.05 8.13 -11.90
CA HIS A 370 9.19 7.23 -11.82
C HIS A 370 9.82 7.31 -10.44
N ILE A 371 10.05 6.16 -9.83
CA ILE A 371 10.76 6.02 -8.56
C ILE A 371 11.86 5.01 -8.75
N ASN A 372 13.05 5.34 -8.27
CA ASN A 372 14.22 4.47 -8.28
C ASN A 372 14.84 4.52 -6.89
N ASP A 373 14.64 3.44 -6.11
CA ASP A 373 15.06 3.32 -4.71
C ASP A 373 16.17 2.27 -4.59
N LYS A 374 17.28 2.62 -3.94
CA LYS A 374 18.49 1.78 -3.82
C LYS A 374 19.06 1.75 -2.40
N PRO A 375 18.30 1.31 -1.38
CA PRO A 375 18.84 1.16 -0.05
C PRO A 375 19.84 0.01 0.02
N TYR A 376 20.89 0.18 0.82
CA TYR A 376 21.73 -0.93 1.24
C TYR A 376 21.16 -1.54 2.53
N ASN A 377 20.80 -2.82 2.46
CA ASN A 377 20.22 -3.55 3.58
C ASN A 377 21.32 -4.26 4.36
N PHE A 378 21.62 -3.72 5.53
CA PHE A 378 22.61 -4.22 6.44
C PHE A 378 22.22 -3.94 7.88
N SER A 379 22.34 -4.91 8.77
CA SER A 379 22.05 -4.73 10.18
C SER A 379 22.74 -5.79 11.04
N ASN A 380 23.37 -5.36 12.12
CA ASN A 380 23.86 -6.19 13.20
C ASN A 380 22.90 -6.18 14.40
N SER A 381 23.17 -7.02 15.36
CA SER A 381 22.58 -6.98 16.71
C SER A 381 23.68 -7.27 17.73
N PRO A 382 23.45 -7.08 19.04
CA PRO A 382 24.48 -7.36 20.07
C PRO A 382 25.11 -8.74 19.96
N THR A 383 24.35 -9.75 19.53
CA THR A 383 24.79 -11.16 19.43
C THR A 383 24.97 -11.66 18.00
N ARG A 384 24.76 -10.80 16.99
CA ARG A 384 24.92 -11.18 15.58
C ARG A 384 25.71 -10.12 14.82
N LEU A 385 26.88 -10.51 14.35
CA LEU A 385 27.73 -9.72 13.48
C LEU A 385 27.57 -10.16 12.03
N ARG A 386 27.40 -9.22 11.10
CA ARG A 386 27.53 -9.45 9.67
C ARG A 386 28.82 -8.82 9.16
N PHE A 387 29.54 -9.51 8.31
CA PHE A 387 30.55 -8.89 7.48
C PHE A 387 29.88 -7.98 6.44
N TYR A 388 30.51 -6.86 6.08
CA TYR A 388 29.83 -5.82 5.28
C TYR A 388 29.27 -6.36 3.96
N ASN A 389 30.03 -7.20 3.23
CA ASN A 389 29.59 -7.78 1.97
C ASN A 389 28.51 -8.88 2.11
N ASN A 390 28.12 -9.22 3.35
CA ASN A 390 26.92 -10.02 3.61
C ASN A 390 25.62 -9.18 3.56
N GLY A 391 25.73 -7.85 3.43
CA GLY A 391 24.61 -6.98 3.08
C GLY A 391 24.27 -7.04 1.58
N TYR A 392 23.20 -6.34 1.20
CA TYR A 392 22.76 -6.29 -0.21
C TYR A 392 22.08 -4.98 -0.55
N HIS A 393 22.19 -4.54 -1.79
CA HIS A 393 21.33 -3.49 -2.33
C HIS A 393 19.98 -4.09 -2.77
N LYS A 394 18.89 -3.49 -2.31
CA LYS A 394 17.57 -3.75 -2.88
C LYS A 394 17.27 -2.64 -3.90
N HIS A 395 17.42 -2.94 -5.17
CA HIS A 395 17.09 -2.03 -6.24
C HIS A 395 15.61 -2.16 -6.59
N SER A 396 14.83 -1.11 -6.39
CA SER A 396 13.38 -1.08 -6.66
C SER A 396 13.06 0.06 -7.63
N VAL A 397 12.53 -0.29 -8.80
CA VAL A 397 12.09 0.67 -9.81
C VAL A 397 10.60 0.58 -9.99
N THR A 398 9.89 1.69 -9.78
CA THR A 398 8.45 1.78 -10.01
C THR A 398 8.15 2.83 -11.07
N ASN A 399 7.39 2.43 -12.10
CA ASN A 399 6.86 3.32 -13.12
C ASN A 399 5.34 3.27 -13.09
N THR A 400 4.68 4.42 -13.02
CA THR A 400 3.22 4.50 -13.03
C THR A 400 2.74 5.50 -14.06
N ILE A 401 1.79 5.08 -14.91
CA ILE A 401 1.09 5.92 -15.88
C ILE A 401 -0.39 5.94 -15.50
N VAL A 402 -0.99 7.12 -15.52
CA VAL A 402 -2.42 7.34 -15.26
C VAL A 402 -2.99 8.23 -16.36
N ALA A 403 -4.15 7.83 -16.88
CA ALA A 403 -4.99 8.68 -17.72
C ALA A 403 -6.38 8.73 -17.10
N GLU A 404 -6.89 9.92 -16.83
CA GLU A 404 -8.22 10.16 -16.25
C GLU A 404 -9.00 11.17 -17.08
N LEU A 405 -10.18 10.78 -17.51
CA LEU A 405 -11.13 11.64 -18.24
C LEU A 405 -12.34 11.92 -17.35
N ASN A 406 -12.55 13.18 -17.01
CA ASN A 406 -13.75 13.66 -16.33
C ASN A 406 -14.67 14.32 -17.36
N SER A 407 -15.94 13.87 -17.42
CA SER A 407 -16.92 14.31 -18.41
C SER A 407 -18.23 14.71 -17.76
N LYS A 408 -18.73 15.89 -18.06
CA LYS A 408 -20.11 16.32 -17.80
C LYS A 408 -20.94 15.94 -19.04
N LEU A 409 -21.67 14.84 -18.97
CA LEU A 409 -22.44 14.33 -20.11
C LEU A 409 -23.74 15.10 -20.30
N THR A 410 -24.40 15.46 -19.18
CA THR A 410 -25.57 16.34 -19.11
C THR A 410 -25.51 17.17 -17.83
N ASP A 411 -26.47 18.04 -17.57
CA ASP A 411 -26.56 18.79 -16.30
C ASP A 411 -26.77 17.89 -15.07
N LYS A 412 -27.26 16.67 -15.28
CA LYS A 412 -27.53 15.69 -14.21
C LYS A 412 -26.58 14.49 -14.22
N LEU A 413 -25.87 14.28 -15.32
CA LEU A 413 -25.07 13.09 -15.54
C LEU A 413 -23.61 13.45 -15.77
N SER A 414 -22.73 12.91 -14.94
CA SER A 414 -21.29 13.02 -15.09
C SER A 414 -20.62 11.64 -15.12
N ASN A 415 -19.48 11.57 -15.76
CA ASN A 415 -18.66 10.37 -15.83
C ASN A 415 -17.20 10.71 -15.49
N GLU A 416 -16.54 9.77 -14.81
CA GLU A 416 -15.10 9.79 -14.51
C GLU A 416 -14.49 8.45 -14.94
N ALA A 417 -13.72 8.42 -16.00
CA ALA A 417 -13.05 7.24 -16.54
C ALA A 417 -11.55 7.30 -16.24
N ARG A 418 -10.95 6.21 -15.72
CA ARG A 418 -9.52 6.14 -15.42
C ARG A 418 -8.92 4.82 -15.85
N VAL A 419 -7.75 4.90 -16.48
CA VAL A 419 -6.89 3.76 -16.77
C VAL A 419 -5.54 4.01 -16.12
N SER A 420 -4.98 3.01 -15.49
CA SER A 420 -3.63 3.09 -14.96
C SER A 420 -2.82 1.82 -15.18
N TYR A 421 -1.51 2.00 -15.27
CA TYR A 421 -0.52 0.94 -15.26
C TYR A 421 0.57 1.27 -14.26
N SER A 422 0.91 0.30 -13.39
CA SER A 422 2.05 0.37 -12.47
C SER A 422 2.94 -0.85 -12.69
N GLY A 423 4.18 -0.61 -13.07
CA GLY A 423 5.22 -1.63 -13.20
C GLY A 423 6.23 -1.48 -12.08
N ILE A 424 6.41 -2.52 -11.25
CA ILE A 424 7.37 -2.57 -10.15
C ILE A 424 8.40 -3.65 -10.47
N ARG A 425 9.68 -3.31 -10.34
CA ARG A 425 10.82 -4.19 -10.60
C ARG A 425 11.79 -4.15 -9.44
N ASP A 426 11.81 -5.21 -8.64
CA ASP A 426 12.69 -5.37 -7.51
C ASP A 426 13.79 -6.38 -7.84
N LYS A 427 15.03 -6.02 -7.50
CA LYS A 427 16.19 -6.90 -7.65
C LYS A 427 17.13 -6.72 -6.47
N ARG A 428 17.66 -7.82 -5.93
CA ARG A 428 18.77 -7.77 -4.98
C ARG A 428 20.10 -7.97 -5.68
N THR A 429 21.10 -7.21 -5.25
CA THR A 429 22.49 -7.35 -5.68
C THR A 429 23.39 -7.37 -4.46
N TYR A 430 24.47 -8.15 -4.54
CA TYR A 430 25.45 -8.33 -3.49
C TYR A 430 26.79 -7.70 -3.85
N LEU A 431 27.67 -7.55 -2.87
CA LEU A 431 29.03 -7.09 -3.01
C LEU A 431 30.01 -8.25 -2.82
N GLY A 432 31.27 -8.05 -3.16
CA GLY A 432 32.38 -8.96 -2.84
C GLY A 432 32.56 -10.18 -3.74
N GLY A 433 31.74 -10.36 -4.79
CA GLY A 433 31.81 -11.53 -5.66
C GLY A 433 30.95 -12.71 -5.19
N ALA A 434 30.84 -13.72 -6.03
CA ALA A 434 30.05 -14.93 -5.74
C ALA A 434 30.77 -15.81 -4.70
N PHE A 435 30.08 -16.13 -3.62
CA PHE A 435 30.60 -16.98 -2.53
C PHE A 435 29.44 -17.53 -1.70
N PRO A 436 29.54 -18.77 -1.16
CA PRO A 436 28.51 -19.32 -0.29
C PRO A 436 28.26 -18.46 0.96
N PHE A 437 27.03 -18.51 1.48
CA PHE A 437 26.73 -17.98 2.78
C PHE A 437 27.33 -18.88 3.88
N VAL A 438 27.94 -18.25 4.88
CA VAL A 438 28.52 -18.97 6.02
C VAL A 438 27.99 -18.38 7.32
N LEU A 439 27.41 -19.24 8.15
CA LEU A 439 26.98 -18.96 9.51
C LEU A 439 27.96 -19.61 10.49
N ILE A 440 28.61 -18.81 11.30
CA ILE A 440 29.58 -19.27 12.31
C ILE A 440 28.99 -19.00 13.68
N ASN A 441 28.81 -20.04 14.49
CA ASN A 441 28.43 -19.91 15.88
C ASN A 441 29.69 -19.81 16.75
N GLY A 442 29.63 -18.98 17.82
CA GLY A 442 30.74 -18.82 18.75
C GLY A 442 30.24 -18.44 20.13
N THR A 443 31.19 -18.41 21.07
CA THR A 443 30.94 -18.02 22.48
C THR A 443 32.00 -17.06 22.96
N ALA A 444 31.57 -16.02 23.69
CA ALA A 444 32.45 -15.08 24.40
C ALA A 444 32.07 -15.12 25.88
N GLY A 445 32.84 -15.82 26.70
CA GLY A 445 32.46 -16.14 28.07
C GLY A 445 31.14 -16.93 28.12
N LYS A 446 30.10 -16.35 28.73
CA LYS A 446 28.75 -16.98 28.77
C LYS A 446 27.83 -16.57 27.61
N ALA A 447 28.21 -15.57 26.81
CA ALA A 447 27.41 -15.07 25.70
C ALA A 447 27.62 -15.91 24.44
N ARG A 448 26.55 -16.35 23.81
CA ARG A 448 26.58 -16.96 22.47
C ARG A 448 26.46 -15.87 21.43
N TYR A 449 27.17 -16.03 20.31
CA TYR A 449 27.06 -15.14 19.18
C TYR A 449 27.02 -15.88 17.85
N GLN A 450 26.65 -15.15 16.82
CA GLN A 450 26.66 -15.62 15.43
C GLN A 450 27.38 -14.61 14.54
N VAL A 451 28.17 -15.12 13.62
CA VAL A 451 28.78 -14.32 12.56
C VAL A 451 28.26 -14.79 11.21
N PHE A 452 27.81 -13.83 10.40
CA PHE A 452 27.31 -14.04 9.04
C PHE A 452 28.34 -13.49 8.06
N ALA A 453 28.83 -14.37 7.19
CA ALA A 453 29.83 -14.06 6.18
C ALA A 453 29.40 -14.65 4.81
N GLY A 454 30.15 -14.32 3.77
CA GLY A 454 29.78 -14.69 2.42
C GLY A 454 28.62 -13.84 1.89
N VAL A 455 28.05 -14.22 0.76
CA VAL A 455 26.87 -13.55 0.19
C VAL A 455 25.62 -13.92 0.98
N ASP A 456 24.75 -12.95 1.25
CA ASP A 456 23.48 -13.22 1.93
C ASP A 456 22.69 -14.30 1.19
N LYS A 457 22.25 -15.33 1.91
CA LYS A 457 21.67 -16.56 1.35
C LYS A 457 20.41 -16.37 0.51
N ASP A 458 19.71 -15.25 0.70
CA ASP A 458 18.43 -14.90 0.05
C ASP A 458 18.61 -13.90 -1.10
N THR A 459 19.84 -13.53 -1.45
CA THR A 459 20.13 -12.44 -2.39
C THR A 459 20.43 -12.90 -3.82
N PRO A 460 21.23 -13.97 -4.10
CA PRO A 460 21.72 -14.23 -5.45
C PRO A 460 20.62 -14.53 -6.48
N ALA A 461 19.55 -15.14 -6.05
CA ALA A 461 18.39 -15.44 -6.90
C ALA A 461 17.11 -14.82 -6.28
N ASN A 462 17.01 -13.49 -6.31
CA ASN A 462 15.90 -12.74 -5.73
C ASN A 462 15.53 -11.55 -6.61
N GLU A 463 14.48 -11.73 -7.41
CA GLU A 463 13.90 -10.73 -8.31
C GLU A 463 12.37 -10.82 -8.25
N LEU A 464 11.70 -9.67 -8.26
CA LEU A 464 10.26 -9.60 -8.27
C LEU A 464 9.78 -8.58 -9.30
N ASP A 465 8.99 -9.05 -10.26
CA ASP A 465 8.32 -8.21 -11.24
C ASP A 465 6.82 -8.22 -10.97
N GLN A 466 6.24 -7.03 -10.90
CA GLN A 466 4.80 -6.83 -10.72
C GLN A 466 4.30 -5.87 -11.81
N ASP A 467 3.28 -6.28 -12.57
CA ASP A 467 2.53 -5.42 -13.49
C ASP A 467 1.09 -5.34 -12.99
N ILE A 468 0.60 -4.14 -12.78
CA ILE A 468 -0.73 -3.86 -12.26
C ILE A 468 -1.45 -2.96 -13.27
N PHE A 469 -2.48 -3.49 -13.90
CA PHE A 469 -3.38 -2.73 -14.75
C PHE A 469 -4.68 -2.47 -13.99
N SER A 470 -5.14 -1.23 -13.97
CA SER A 470 -6.43 -0.89 -13.40
C SER A 470 -7.27 -0.14 -14.42
N LEU A 471 -8.52 -0.55 -14.53
CA LEU A 471 -9.56 0.17 -15.24
C LEU A 471 -10.62 0.56 -14.23
N THR A 472 -10.96 1.81 -14.24
CA THR A 472 -11.90 2.37 -13.30
C THR A 472 -12.75 3.44 -13.99
N ASP A 473 -14.08 3.50 -13.69
CA ASP A 473 -14.98 4.55 -14.23
C ASP A 473 -16.19 4.75 -13.30
N ASN A 474 -16.81 5.93 -13.13
CA ASN A 474 -18.01 6.28 -12.36
C ASN A 474 -19.02 7.02 -13.20
N LEU A 475 -20.25 6.61 -13.18
CA LEU A 475 -21.39 7.42 -13.64
C LEU A 475 -22.13 7.97 -12.43
N THR A 476 -22.21 9.24 -12.33
CA THR A 476 -22.93 9.90 -11.24
C THR A 476 -24.14 10.63 -11.81
N LEU A 477 -25.32 10.28 -11.29
CA LEU A 477 -26.60 10.83 -11.71
C LEU A 477 -27.25 11.59 -10.56
N ALA A 478 -27.39 12.90 -10.68
CA ALA A 478 -28.06 13.77 -9.71
C ALA A 478 -29.57 13.85 -9.99
N LEU A 479 -30.39 13.29 -9.09
CA LEU A 479 -31.85 13.27 -9.19
C LEU A 479 -32.50 13.90 -7.95
N GLY A 480 -32.60 15.19 -7.93
CA GLY A 480 -33.25 15.92 -6.82
C GLY A 480 -32.46 15.76 -5.52
N ASN A 481 -33.01 15.00 -4.57
CA ASN A 481 -32.37 14.71 -3.29
C ASN A 481 -31.46 13.48 -3.32
N HIS A 482 -31.36 12.78 -4.45
CA HIS A 482 -30.58 11.58 -4.64
C HIS A 482 -29.38 11.83 -5.55
N THR A 483 -28.23 11.30 -5.17
CA THR A 483 -27.04 11.22 -6.02
C THR A 483 -26.68 9.76 -6.20
N LEU A 484 -27.12 9.20 -7.32
CA LEU A 484 -26.87 7.81 -7.66
C LEU A 484 -25.48 7.69 -8.30
N THR A 485 -24.68 6.79 -7.77
CA THR A 485 -23.41 6.40 -8.36
C THR A 485 -23.44 4.91 -8.63
N PHE A 486 -23.09 4.60 -9.83
CA PHE A 486 -22.98 3.23 -10.24
C PHE A 486 -21.54 2.95 -10.67
N GLY A 487 -20.83 1.79 -10.44
CA GLY A 487 -19.40 1.60 -10.47
C GLY A 487 -18.76 0.27 -10.82
N THR A 488 -17.57 0.32 -11.46
CA THR A 488 -16.65 -0.81 -11.51
C THR A 488 -15.20 -0.36 -11.25
N HIS A 489 -14.44 -1.22 -10.63
CA HIS A 489 -13.00 -1.10 -10.47
C HIS A 489 -12.39 -2.47 -10.71
N ASN A 490 -11.63 -2.58 -11.78
CA ASN A 490 -11.07 -3.83 -12.24
C ASN A 490 -9.54 -3.75 -12.18
N GLU A 491 -8.92 -4.77 -11.63
CA GLU A 491 -7.48 -4.89 -11.54
C GLU A 491 -7.03 -6.20 -12.18
N LEU A 492 -5.98 -6.13 -13.00
CA LEU A 492 -5.29 -7.28 -13.56
C LEU A 492 -3.84 -7.25 -13.11
N PHE A 493 -3.36 -8.38 -12.62
CA PHE A 493 -2.04 -8.54 -12.05
C PHE A 493 -1.25 -9.57 -12.86
N ARG A 494 0.01 -9.25 -13.14
CA ARG A 494 0.99 -10.19 -13.65
C ARG A 494 2.19 -10.18 -12.73
N MET A 495 2.56 -11.33 -12.21
CA MET A 495 3.64 -11.52 -11.25
C MET A 495 4.70 -12.45 -11.81
N ARG A 496 5.98 -12.13 -11.55
CA ARG A 496 7.12 -13.04 -11.69
C ARG A 496 7.95 -12.92 -10.43
N ASN A 497 8.17 -14.04 -9.74
CA ASN A 497 8.93 -14.07 -8.50
C ASN A 497 10.06 -15.08 -8.57
N LEU A 498 11.28 -14.61 -8.84
CA LEU A 498 12.48 -15.44 -8.65
C LEU A 498 12.88 -15.35 -7.18
N TYR A 499 12.70 -16.43 -6.44
CA TYR A 499 13.18 -16.52 -5.07
C TYR A 499 13.69 -17.94 -4.78
N LEU A 500 15.02 -18.07 -4.80
CA LEU A 500 15.73 -19.28 -4.41
C LEU A 500 16.67 -18.93 -3.26
N THR A 501 16.28 -19.29 -2.05
CA THR A 501 17.18 -19.21 -0.90
C THR A 501 18.32 -20.23 -1.05
N ASN A 502 19.49 -19.93 -0.49
CA ASN A 502 20.68 -20.80 -0.53
C ASN A 502 21.20 -21.12 -1.95
N TYR A 503 20.96 -20.25 -2.93
CA TYR A 503 21.33 -20.49 -4.33
C TYR A 503 22.84 -20.65 -4.55
N TYR A 504 23.68 -20.08 -3.67
CA TYR A 504 25.14 -20.23 -3.66
C TYR A 504 25.65 -21.24 -2.62
N GLY A 505 24.75 -21.94 -1.93
CA GLY A 505 25.08 -22.75 -0.77
C GLY A 505 25.04 -21.97 0.54
N ASN A 506 24.73 -22.68 1.60
CA ASN A 506 24.63 -22.15 2.97
C ASN A 506 25.27 -23.16 3.92
N TYR A 507 26.36 -22.77 4.58
CA TYR A 507 27.12 -23.60 5.51
C TYR A 507 27.00 -23.04 6.91
N GLU A 508 26.55 -23.84 7.88
CA GLU A 508 26.55 -23.49 9.29
C GLU A 508 27.60 -24.29 10.04
N TYR A 509 28.45 -23.63 10.81
CA TYR A 509 29.45 -24.23 11.68
C TYR A 509 29.07 -24.12 13.15
N SER A 510 29.30 -25.17 13.94
CA SER A 510 28.95 -25.24 15.37
C SER A 510 29.83 -24.32 16.21
N THR A 511 31.10 -24.16 15.83
CA THR A 511 32.09 -23.36 16.53
C THR A 511 32.93 -22.54 15.57
N LEU A 512 33.67 -21.57 16.10
CA LEU A 512 34.66 -20.82 15.34
C LEU A 512 35.80 -21.75 14.85
N ASP A 513 36.23 -22.67 15.70
CA ASP A 513 37.34 -23.58 15.36
C ASP A 513 36.97 -24.51 14.21
N ASP A 514 35.73 -25.00 14.17
CA ASP A 514 35.21 -25.79 13.02
C ASP A 514 35.33 -25.00 11.71
N PHE A 515 34.99 -23.72 11.73
CA PHE A 515 35.11 -22.85 10.55
C PHE A 515 36.58 -22.60 10.17
N LEU A 516 37.45 -22.36 11.16
CA LEU A 516 38.86 -22.10 10.92
C LEU A 516 39.59 -23.36 10.37
N ALA A 517 39.06 -24.54 10.64
CA ALA A 517 39.65 -25.82 10.18
C ALA A 517 39.41 -26.09 8.67
N ILE A 518 38.55 -25.33 7.98
CA ILE A 518 38.27 -25.46 6.54
C ILE A 518 39.60 -25.47 5.75
N GLY A 519 39.78 -26.44 4.84
CA GLY A 519 40.99 -26.58 4.02
C GLY A 519 42.21 -27.07 4.76
N THR A 520 42.08 -27.58 5.99
CA THR A 520 43.14 -28.23 6.76
C THR A 520 42.89 -29.73 6.95
N ALA A 521 43.85 -30.47 7.44
CA ALA A 521 43.66 -31.90 7.73
C ALA A 521 42.57 -32.14 8.82
N ASN A 522 42.25 -31.13 9.63
CA ASN A 522 41.23 -31.21 10.67
C ASN A 522 39.85 -30.69 10.23
N GLU A 523 39.65 -30.51 8.95
CA GLU A 523 38.33 -29.99 8.45
C GLU A 523 37.21 -30.97 8.77
N VAL A 524 36.18 -30.47 9.44
CA VAL A 524 34.96 -31.21 9.79
C VAL A 524 33.79 -30.83 8.88
N ALA A 525 32.80 -31.72 8.82
CA ALA A 525 31.55 -31.40 8.12
C ALA A 525 30.84 -30.22 8.79
N PRO A 526 30.17 -29.34 8.05
CA PRO A 526 29.36 -28.27 8.63
C PRO A 526 28.25 -28.86 9.50
N LYS A 527 27.82 -28.13 10.52
CA LYS A 527 26.68 -28.50 11.37
C LYS A 527 25.42 -28.72 10.56
N SER A 528 25.15 -27.81 9.61
CA SER A 528 24.08 -27.93 8.64
C SER A 528 24.49 -27.30 7.30
N TYR A 529 23.88 -27.80 6.25
CA TYR A 529 24.09 -27.32 4.89
C TYR A 529 22.77 -27.21 4.16
N GLY A 530 22.64 -26.17 3.34
CA GLY A 530 21.49 -25.95 2.47
C GLY A 530 21.90 -25.47 1.08
N TYR A 531 21.24 -25.99 0.05
CA TYR A 531 21.42 -25.57 -1.33
C TYR A 531 20.09 -25.63 -2.09
N SER A 532 19.85 -24.72 -3.00
CA SER A 532 18.68 -24.74 -3.86
C SER A 532 19.03 -24.33 -5.28
N ALA A 533 18.48 -25.04 -6.25
CA ALA A 533 18.61 -24.77 -7.67
C ALA A 533 17.28 -25.01 -8.39
N ALA A 534 17.10 -24.42 -9.56
CA ALA A 534 16.03 -24.85 -10.45
C ALA A 534 16.37 -26.21 -11.07
N ASP A 535 15.37 -27.07 -11.22
CA ASP A 535 15.50 -28.31 -12.03
C ASP A 535 15.53 -27.92 -13.51
N VAL A 536 16.74 -27.75 -14.05
CA VAL A 536 16.95 -27.33 -15.45
C VAL A 536 16.37 -28.35 -16.44
N SER A 537 16.30 -29.62 -16.07
CA SER A 537 15.71 -30.66 -16.93
C SER A 537 14.22 -30.46 -17.17
N ARG A 538 13.52 -29.84 -16.20
CA ARG A 538 12.10 -29.53 -16.27
C ARG A 538 11.83 -28.09 -16.72
N THR A 539 12.65 -27.15 -16.27
CA THR A 539 12.41 -25.73 -16.46
C THR A 539 13.13 -25.14 -17.68
N GLY A 540 14.24 -25.76 -18.12
CA GLY A 540 15.10 -25.23 -19.15
C GLY A 540 15.92 -24.01 -18.76
N ASP A 541 15.81 -23.54 -17.50
CA ASP A 541 16.43 -22.29 -17.02
C ASP A 541 16.92 -22.45 -15.57
N ALA A 542 18.22 -22.24 -15.34
CA ALA A 542 18.82 -22.29 -14.00
C ALA A 542 18.31 -21.18 -13.06
N ARG A 543 17.77 -20.11 -13.60
CA ARG A 543 17.12 -19.00 -12.88
C ARG A 543 15.61 -18.95 -13.13
N TRP A 544 15.01 -20.12 -13.33
CA TRP A 544 13.57 -20.22 -13.53
C TRP A 544 12.80 -19.51 -12.40
N ALA A 545 11.78 -18.78 -12.78
CA ALA A 545 10.94 -18.03 -11.85
C ALA A 545 9.47 -18.30 -12.17
N PRO A 546 8.65 -18.68 -11.19
CA PRO A 546 7.22 -18.83 -11.39
C PRO A 546 6.59 -17.53 -11.86
N ARG A 547 5.63 -17.66 -12.76
CA ARG A 547 4.83 -16.56 -13.29
C ARG A 547 3.36 -16.92 -13.17
N PHE A 548 2.57 -15.95 -12.74
CA PHE A 548 1.13 -16.13 -12.71
C PHE A 548 0.40 -14.81 -12.95
N ARG A 549 -0.85 -14.92 -13.36
CA ARG A 549 -1.77 -13.83 -13.57
C ARG A 549 -2.99 -14.03 -12.69
N ALA A 550 -3.45 -12.93 -12.14
CA ALA A 550 -4.65 -12.87 -11.31
C ALA A 550 -5.42 -11.60 -11.65
N GLY A 551 -6.64 -11.50 -11.19
CA GLY A 551 -7.41 -10.28 -11.31
C GLY A 551 -8.51 -10.19 -10.27
N GLN A 552 -9.12 -9.02 -10.19
CA GLN A 552 -10.28 -8.74 -9.37
C GLN A 552 -11.21 -7.83 -10.16
N LEU A 553 -12.42 -8.29 -10.44
CA LEU A 553 -13.48 -7.44 -10.97
C LEU A 553 -14.32 -6.93 -9.81
N GLY A 554 -14.68 -5.65 -9.84
CA GLY A 554 -15.49 -5.04 -8.81
C GLY A 554 -16.60 -4.19 -9.42
N PHE A 555 -17.86 -4.44 -9.06
CA PHE A 555 -19.04 -3.68 -9.50
C PHE A 555 -19.75 -3.12 -8.27
N TYR A 556 -20.35 -1.93 -8.40
CA TYR A 556 -21.03 -1.29 -7.28
C TYR A 556 -22.12 -0.31 -7.72
N ALA A 557 -23.07 -0.13 -6.81
CA ALA A 557 -24.11 0.88 -6.92
C ALA A 557 -24.33 1.53 -5.55
N GLN A 558 -24.54 2.86 -5.53
CA GLN A 558 -24.73 3.64 -4.31
C GLN A 558 -25.75 4.75 -4.55
N ASP A 559 -26.48 5.07 -3.50
CA ASP A 559 -27.28 6.28 -3.42
C ASP A 559 -26.83 7.13 -2.21
N GLU A 560 -26.61 8.40 -2.45
CA GLU A 560 -26.48 9.43 -1.42
C GLU A 560 -27.80 10.22 -1.40
N TRP A 561 -28.59 9.97 -0.37
CA TRP A 561 -29.93 10.53 -0.24
C TRP A 561 -29.98 11.61 0.85
N LYS A 562 -30.31 12.85 0.48
CA LYS A 562 -30.72 13.92 1.38
C LYS A 562 -32.17 13.68 1.81
N ALA A 563 -32.37 12.82 2.82
CA ALA A 563 -33.69 12.42 3.29
C ALA A 563 -34.47 13.59 3.88
N THR A 564 -33.77 14.43 4.66
CA THR A 564 -34.28 15.71 5.20
C THR A 564 -33.16 16.75 5.15
N ASP A 565 -33.43 17.97 5.58
CA ASP A 565 -32.38 19.01 5.72
C ASP A 565 -31.33 18.66 6.78
N HIS A 566 -31.69 17.80 7.74
CA HIS A 566 -30.84 17.36 8.84
C HIS A 566 -30.27 15.95 8.61
N LEU A 567 -30.92 15.08 7.83
CA LEU A 567 -30.53 13.69 7.68
C LEU A 567 -30.08 13.37 6.26
N ARG A 568 -28.88 12.84 6.16
CA ARG A 568 -28.33 12.25 4.94
C ARG A 568 -28.01 10.77 5.17
N LEU A 569 -28.35 9.98 4.19
CA LEU A 569 -28.09 8.55 4.15
C LEU A 569 -27.22 8.23 2.94
N THR A 570 -26.25 7.38 3.12
CA THR A 570 -25.46 6.78 2.04
C THR A 570 -25.62 5.28 2.14
N TYR A 571 -26.12 4.65 1.11
CA TYR A 571 -26.23 3.19 1.09
C TYR A 571 -25.88 2.64 -0.29
N GLY A 572 -25.23 1.48 -0.27
CA GLY A 572 -24.78 0.87 -1.51
C GLY A 572 -24.33 -0.57 -1.33
N LEU A 573 -24.15 -1.20 -2.46
CA LEU A 573 -23.64 -2.57 -2.57
C LEU A 573 -22.45 -2.59 -3.53
N ARG A 574 -21.38 -3.28 -3.10
CA ARG A 574 -20.26 -3.64 -3.96
C ARG A 574 -20.11 -5.15 -4.01
N VAL A 575 -19.75 -5.66 -5.18
CA VAL A 575 -19.45 -7.07 -5.41
C VAL A 575 -18.07 -7.16 -6.00
N ASP A 576 -17.14 -7.84 -5.31
CA ASP A 576 -15.78 -8.11 -5.76
C ASP A 576 -15.65 -9.57 -6.17
N MET A 577 -15.05 -9.83 -7.34
CA MET A 577 -14.88 -11.17 -7.93
C MET A 577 -13.40 -11.41 -8.23
N PRO A 578 -12.61 -11.91 -7.27
CA PRO A 578 -11.23 -12.29 -7.52
C PRO A 578 -11.16 -13.57 -8.37
N PHE A 579 -10.12 -13.66 -9.22
CA PHE A 579 -9.88 -14.83 -10.07
C PHE A 579 -8.39 -15.02 -10.36
N PHE A 580 -8.04 -16.26 -10.74
CA PHE A 580 -6.70 -16.64 -11.17
C PHE A 580 -6.75 -17.21 -12.59
N LEU A 581 -5.82 -16.79 -13.44
CA LEU A 581 -5.72 -17.25 -14.84
C LEU A 581 -4.74 -18.40 -15.03
N ASP A 582 -3.84 -18.59 -14.08
CA ASP A 582 -2.81 -19.63 -14.10
C ASP A 582 -2.96 -20.50 -12.84
N ARG A 583 -2.36 -21.69 -12.85
CA ARG A 583 -2.34 -22.63 -11.73
C ARG A 583 -0.93 -23.12 -11.47
N PRO A 584 -0.57 -23.46 -10.21
CA PRO A 584 0.69 -24.15 -9.90
C PRO A 584 0.80 -25.48 -10.64
N THR A 585 2.03 -25.92 -10.88
CA THR A 585 2.29 -27.25 -11.46
C THR A 585 1.79 -28.33 -10.50
N ALA A 586 1.03 -29.27 -11.01
CA ALA A 586 0.53 -30.38 -10.21
C ALA A 586 1.69 -31.31 -9.79
N ASN A 587 1.71 -31.69 -8.53
CA ASN A 587 2.61 -32.70 -7.98
C ASN A 587 1.81 -34.01 -7.76
N PRO A 588 1.91 -35.00 -8.65
CA PRO A 588 1.12 -36.24 -8.54
C PRO A 588 1.40 -37.03 -7.26
N ASP A 589 2.66 -37.05 -6.81
CA ASP A 589 3.08 -37.79 -5.63
C ASP A 589 2.48 -37.21 -4.38
N PHE A 590 2.54 -35.87 -4.24
CA PHE A 590 1.86 -35.19 -3.14
C PHE A 590 0.34 -35.35 -3.22
N ASN A 591 -0.26 -35.12 -4.37
CA ASN A 591 -1.71 -35.13 -4.54
C ASN A 591 -2.34 -36.51 -4.27
N SER A 592 -1.58 -37.59 -4.45
CA SER A 592 -2.01 -38.96 -4.12
C SER A 592 -1.69 -39.39 -2.68
N SER A 593 -0.91 -38.59 -1.94
CA SER A 593 -0.43 -38.91 -0.60
C SER A 593 -1.57 -39.01 0.45
N ALA A 594 -1.29 -39.71 1.55
CA ALA A 594 -2.24 -39.82 2.65
C ALA A 594 -2.59 -38.46 3.29
N VAL A 595 -1.60 -37.58 3.43
CA VAL A 595 -1.81 -36.24 4.01
C VAL A 595 -2.67 -35.36 3.11
N ALA A 596 -2.49 -35.41 1.79
CA ALA A 596 -3.33 -34.66 0.85
C ALA A 596 -4.80 -35.13 0.93
N LYS A 597 -5.02 -36.45 1.02
CA LYS A 597 -6.36 -37.05 1.19
C LYS A 597 -6.97 -36.71 2.55
N GLU A 598 -6.21 -36.77 3.64
CA GLU A 598 -6.64 -36.43 5.00
C GLU A 598 -7.22 -35.02 5.07
N TYR A 599 -6.54 -34.05 4.43
CA TYR A 599 -6.96 -32.64 4.45
C TYR A 599 -7.82 -32.22 3.25
N GLY A 600 -8.09 -33.11 2.29
CA GLY A 600 -8.87 -32.81 1.09
C GLY A 600 -8.26 -31.70 0.24
N VAL A 601 -6.91 -31.72 0.05
CA VAL A 601 -6.16 -30.66 -0.63
C VAL A 601 -5.34 -31.22 -1.79
N THR A 602 -5.06 -30.36 -2.77
CA THR A 602 -4.06 -30.60 -3.80
C THR A 602 -3.15 -29.37 -3.93
N ASN A 603 -1.89 -29.55 -4.31
CA ASN A 603 -0.94 -28.44 -4.38
C ASN A 603 -1.26 -27.43 -5.48
N ASN A 604 -1.99 -27.85 -6.53
CA ASN A 604 -2.34 -27.02 -7.68
C ASN A 604 -3.76 -26.43 -7.64
N TYR A 605 -4.48 -26.56 -6.51
CA TYR A 605 -5.77 -25.94 -6.34
C TYR A 605 -5.63 -24.42 -6.16
N LEU A 606 -6.46 -23.66 -6.86
CA LEU A 606 -6.75 -22.24 -6.59
C LEU A 606 -8.25 -22.02 -6.60
N PRO A 607 -8.77 -21.11 -5.76
CA PRO A 607 -10.21 -20.87 -5.65
C PRO A 607 -10.83 -20.49 -7.01
N PRO A 608 -12.02 -21.00 -7.33
CA PRO A 608 -12.82 -20.48 -8.44
C PRO A 608 -13.32 -19.06 -8.13
N ILE A 609 -13.88 -18.40 -9.13
CA ILE A 609 -14.52 -17.09 -8.95
C ILE A 609 -15.63 -17.24 -7.90
N ARG A 610 -15.52 -16.49 -6.82
CA ARG A 610 -16.53 -16.42 -5.76
C ARG A 610 -16.85 -14.97 -5.49
N PRO A 611 -18.07 -14.50 -5.77
CA PRO A 611 -18.49 -13.14 -5.48
C PRO A 611 -18.40 -12.85 -3.98
N LEU A 612 -17.82 -11.71 -3.63
CA LEU A 612 -17.69 -11.19 -2.27
C LEU A 612 -18.55 -9.93 -2.17
N PHE A 613 -19.64 -10.03 -1.44
CA PHE A 613 -20.59 -8.93 -1.28
C PHE A 613 -20.14 -7.99 -0.16
N SER A 614 -20.21 -6.68 -0.42
CA SER A 614 -19.81 -5.61 0.48
C SER A 614 -20.92 -4.55 0.58
N PRO A 615 -22.07 -4.86 1.23
CA PRO A 615 -23.10 -3.87 1.52
C PRO A 615 -22.58 -2.86 2.53
N ARG A 616 -22.98 -1.59 2.37
CA ARG A 616 -22.60 -0.47 3.25
C ARG A 616 -23.77 0.47 3.43
N VAL A 617 -23.91 0.97 4.67
CA VAL A 617 -24.86 2.01 5.02
C VAL A 617 -24.17 3.00 5.94
N GLY A 618 -24.26 4.26 5.61
CA GLY A 618 -23.78 5.36 6.43
C GLY A 618 -24.86 6.41 6.63
N PHE A 619 -24.78 7.16 7.71
CA PHE A 619 -25.67 8.28 7.98
C PHE A 619 -24.90 9.46 8.55
N ARG A 620 -25.46 10.63 8.34
CA ARG A 620 -25.09 11.88 9.00
C ARG A 620 -26.37 12.61 9.42
N TYR A 621 -26.43 13.00 10.68
CA TYR A 621 -27.51 13.79 11.25
C TYR A 621 -26.96 15.10 11.83
N ASP A 622 -27.32 16.21 11.21
CA ASP A 622 -27.03 17.56 11.68
C ASP A 622 -28.11 17.95 12.70
N VAL A 623 -27.74 18.04 13.99
CA VAL A 623 -28.68 18.29 15.08
C VAL A 623 -29.29 19.71 14.97
N ASP A 624 -28.51 20.65 14.46
CA ASP A 624 -28.93 22.03 14.22
C ASP A 624 -28.59 22.50 12.79
N ALA A 625 -29.25 23.55 12.31
CA ALA A 625 -29.07 24.12 10.97
C ALA A 625 -27.63 24.60 10.70
N ASP A 626 -26.88 24.96 11.75
CA ASP A 626 -25.50 25.44 11.65
C ASP A 626 -24.46 24.33 11.70
N SER A 627 -24.88 23.05 11.77
CA SER A 627 -24.03 21.88 11.95
C SER A 627 -23.04 22.07 13.11
N ARG A 628 -23.49 22.64 14.24
CA ARG A 628 -22.69 22.77 15.46
C ARG A 628 -22.50 21.43 16.13
N TYR A 629 -23.55 20.60 16.10
CA TYR A 629 -23.55 19.24 16.63
C TYR A 629 -23.94 18.28 15.51
N VAL A 630 -23.10 17.27 15.31
CA VAL A 630 -23.29 16.28 14.25
C VAL A 630 -23.16 14.88 14.82
N ILE A 631 -24.12 14.03 14.54
CA ILE A 631 -24.04 12.59 14.79
C ILE A 631 -23.83 11.88 13.45
N ARG A 632 -22.80 11.08 13.33
CA ARG A 632 -22.50 10.34 12.09
C ARG A 632 -22.04 8.94 12.41
N GLY A 633 -22.23 8.03 11.44
CA GLY A 633 -21.78 6.67 11.59
C GLY A 633 -22.30 5.78 10.49
N GLY A 634 -22.13 4.48 10.70
CA GLY A 634 -22.62 3.48 9.77
C GLY A 634 -22.06 2.10 10.03
N THR A 635 -22.38 1.20 9.12
CA THR A 635 -21.94 -0.18 9.14
C THR A 635 -21.73 -0.69 7.72
N GLY A 636 -20.81 -1.63 7.54
CA GLY A 636 -20.57 -2.21 6.24
C GLY A 636 -19.54 -3.33 6.24
N ILE A 637 -19.52 -4.05 5.12
CA ILE A 637 -18.52 -5.08 4.82
C ILE A 637 -17.49 -4.48 3.86
N PHE A 638 -16.22 -4.77 4.12
CA PHE A 638 -15.09 -4.27 3.33
C PHE A 638 -14.25 -5.44 2.87
N THR A 639 -14.02 -5.53 1.55
CA THR A 639 -13.18 -6.53 0.90
C THR A 639 -11.80 -5.93 0.62
N GLY A 640 -10.75 -6.65 1.05
CA GLY A 640 -9.36 -6.31 0.78
C GLY A 640 -8.73 -7.17 -0.31
N ARG A 641 -7.48 -6.86 -0.64
CA ARG A 641 -6.63 -7.72 -1.48
C ARG A 641 -5.91 -8.75 -0.64
N VAL A 642 -5.56 -9.87 -1.25
CA VAL A 642 -4.61 -10.82 -0.67
C VAL A 642 -3.19 -10.38 -1.05
N PRO A 643 -2.22 -10.36 -0.12
CA PRO A 643 -0.81 -10.27 -0.48
C PRO A 643 -0.40 -11.46 -1.35
N PHE A 644 0.02 -11.17 -2.61
CA PHE A 644 0.26 -12.23 -3.59
C PHE A 644 1.46 -13.13 -3.26
N VAL A 645 2.34 -12.74 -2.34
CA VAL A 645 3.42 -13.60 -1.85
C VAL A 645 2.88 -14.95 -1.37
N TRP A 646 1.72 -14.97 -0.74
CA TRP A 646 1.14 -16.20 -0.22
C TRP A 646 0.61 -17.12 -1.31
N ILE A 647 0.11 -16.56 -2.40
CA ILE A 647 -0.31 -17.31 -3.57
C ILE A 647 0.92 -17.73 -4.41
N ALA A 648 1.91 -16.83 -4.56
CA ALA A 648 3.15 -17.11 -5.28
C ALA A 648 3.91 -18.31 -4.71
N ASN A 649 3.84 -18.49 -3.39
CA ASN A 649 4.48 -19.62 -2.73
C ASN A 649 3.95 -20.97 -3.24
N SER A 650 2.66 -21.11 -3.57
CA SER A 650 2.13 -22.35 -4.16
C SER A 650 2.68 -22.62 -5.57
N PHE A 651 3.10 -21.58 -6.31
CA PHE A 651 3.77 -21.73 -7.60
C PHE A 651 5.26 -22.03 -7.45
N SER A 652 5.93 -21.46 -6.44
CA SER A 652 7.36 -21.69 -6.18
C SER A 652 7.61 -23.02 -5.50
N ASN A 653 6.74 -23.42 -4.59
CA ASN A 653 6.87 -24.57 -3.72
C ASN A 653 5.85 -25.66 -4.11
N SER A 654 5.80 -26.00 -5.41
CA SER A 654 5.03 -27.13 -5.95
C SER A 654 5.68 -28.48 -5.65
N GLY A 655 7.00 -28.46 -5.36
CA GLY A 655 7.85 -29.65 -5.27
C GLY A 655 8.29 -30.19 -6.64
N MET A 656 8.09 -29.43 -7.74
CA MET A 656 8.33 -29.89 -9.10
C MET A 656 9.49 -29.18 -9.81
N GLU A 657 9.64 -27.86 -9.62
CA GLU A 657 10.55 -27.02 -10.40
C GLU A 657 11.87 -26.72 -9.69
N TYR A 658 11.89 -26.86 -8.34
CA TYR A 658 13.07 -26.56 -7.55
C TYR A 658 13.62 -27.79 -6.86
N LEU A 659 14.93 -27.99 -7.00
CA LEU A 659 15.71 -28.95 -6.24
C LEU A 659 16.23 -28.25 -4.99
N ARG A 660 15.99 -28.84 -3.83
CA ARG A 660 16.48 -28.32 -2.55
C ARG A 660 17.17 -29.42 -1.77
N THR A 661 18.37 -29.11 -1.32
CA THR A 661 19.18 -29.97 -0.44
C THR A 661 19.23 -29.30 0.93
N ALA A 662 18.87 -30.04 1.98
CA ALA A 662 19.01 -29.61 3.36
C ALA A 662 19.46 -30.80 4.20
N VAL A 663 20.70 -30.76 4.70
CA VAL A 663 21.28 -31.87 5.44
C VAL A 663 21.97 -31.41 6.72
N LEU A 664 22.00 -32.29 7.72
CA LEU A 664 22.87 -32.15 8.88
C LEU A 664 24.22 -32.77 8.60
N GLY A 665 25.29 -32.18 9.06
CA GLY A 665 26.64 -32.68 8.87
C GLY A 665 26.85 -34.10 9.45
N THR A 666 26.14 -34.44 10.52
CA THR A 666 26.10 -35.79 11.08
C THR A 666 25.59 -36.84 10.10
N ASN A 667 24.73 -36.46 9.15
CA ASN A 667 24.19 -37.36 8.14
C ASN A 667 25.12 -37.48 6.90
N VAL A 668 26.05 -36.52 6.72
CA VAL A 668 27.04 -36.51 5.62
C VAL A 668 28.39 -36.08 6.18
N PRO A 669 29.05 -36.93 7.00
CA PRO A 669 30.28 -36.55 7.72
C PRO A 669 31.49 -36.30 6.78
N THR A 670 31.41 -36.74 5.53
CA THR A 670 32.44 -36.51 4.50
C THR A 670 32.27 -35.18 3.78
N MET A 671 31.18 -34.43 4.03
CA MET A 671 30.96 -33.13 3.42
C MET A 671 32.07 -32.15 3.80
N ARG A 672 32.53 -31.39 2.84
CA ARG A 672 33.53 -30.34 2.99
C ARG A 672 33.01 -29.04 2.42
N PHE A 673 33.60 -27.94 2.86
CA PHE A 673 33.30 -26.63 2.31
C PHE A 673 33.69 -26.53 0.83
N ASN A 674 32.82 -25.98 0.01
CA ASN A 674 33.12 -25.70 -1.39
C ASN A 674 32.82 -24.23 -1.69
N ALA A 675 33.84 -23.45 -2.05
CA ALA A 675 33.71 -22.04 -2.41
C ALA A 675 33.11 -21.83 -3.82
N ASP A 676 33.16 -22.86 -4.68
CA ASP A 676 32.58 -22.80 -6.05
C ASP A 676 31.06 -22.86 -5.99
N VAL A 677 30.41 -21.73 -6.18
CA VAL A 677 28.96 -21.62 -6.14
C VAL A 677 28.22 -22.38 -7.25
N ASN A 678 28.92 -22.78 -8.31
CA ASN A 678 28.33 -23.51 -9.44
C ASN A 678 28.34 -25.05 -9.26
N HIS A 679 29.16 -25.55 -8.34
CA HIS A 679 29.33 -26.98 -8.10
C HIS A 679 29.05 -27.36 -6.65
N GLN A 680 27.90 -26.91 -6.15
CA GLN A 680 27.48 -27.17 -4.77
C GLN A 680 26.97 -28.62 -4.60
N PHE A 681 27.10 -29.16 -3.38
CA PHE A 681 26.61 -30.50 -3.05
C PHE A 681 25.11 -30.60 -3.24
N THR A 682 24.66 -31.64 -3.93
CA THR A 682 23.26 -31.96 -4.14
C THR A 682 22.93 -33.34 -3.62
N GLN A 683 21.83 -33.48 -2.90
CA GLN A 683 21.30 -34.77 -2.49
C GLN A 683 19.95 -34.99 -3.19
N PRO A 684 19.86 -36.01 -4.09
CA PRO A 684 18.62 -36.33 -4.75
C PRO A 684 17.54 -36.80 -3.75
N GLY A 685 16.31 -36.47 -4.00
CA GLY A 685 15.14 -37.19 -3.50
C GLY A 685 14.43 -36.70 -2.26
N LYS A 686 14.77 -35.55 -1.65
CA LYS A 686 13.86 -34.94 -0.64
C LYS A 686 13.04 -33.81 -1.24
N THR A 687 11.75 -34.01 -1.30
CA THR A 687 10.80 -32.92 -1.53
C THR A 687 10.79 -32.05 -0.31
N THR A 688 11.00 -30.76 -0.49
CA THR A 688 11.37 -29.93 0.61
C THR A 688 10.19 -29.17 1.22
N GLU A 689 9.42 -28.50 0.39
CA GLU A 689 8.29 -27.69 0.83
C GLU A 689 7.20 -27.77 -0.23
N ILE A 690 5.96 -27.99 0.23
CA ILE A 690 4.77 -27.89 -0.61
C ILE A 690 3.84 -26.84 0.01
N ASP A 691 3.54 -25.83 -0.76
CA ASP A 691 2.58 -24.81 -0.39
C ASP A 691 1.28 -24.98 -1.19
N MET A 692 0.16 -24.92 -0.51
CA MET A 692 -1.15 -25.18 -1.10
C MET A 692 -2.21 -24.20 -0.60
N VAL A 693 -3.24 -24.00 -1.40
CA VAL A 693 -4.40 -23.16 -1.06
C VAL A 693 -5.58 -24.07 -0.74
N GLY A 694 -6.20 -23.85 0.41
CA GLY A 694 -7.33 -24.62 0.88
C GLY A 694 -8.63 -24.27 0.13
N THR A 695 -9.54 -25.23 0.04
CA THR A 695 -10.84 -25.07 -0.62
C THR A 695 -11.74 -24.03 0.03
N ASN A 696 -11.51 -23.73 1.31
CA ASN A 696 -12.21 -22.68 2.08
C ASN A 696 -11.57 -21.29 1.96
N PHE A 697 -10.45 -21.14 1.24
CA PHE A 697 -9.78 -19.85 1.09
C PHE A 697 -10.67 -18.83 0.39
N ARG A 698 -10.77 -17.63 0.99
CA ARG A 698 -11.44 -16.43 0.46
C ARG A 698 -10.56 -15.21 0.69
N TYR A 699 -10.73 -14.19 -0.13
CA TYR A 699 -10.06 -12.91 0.09
C TYR A 699 -10.49 -12.27 1.41
N PRO A 700 -9.61 -11.48 2.04
CA PRO A 700 -9.91 -10.83 3.31
C PRO A 700 -11.17 -10.00 3.26
N GLN A 701 -12.04 -10.19 4.25
CA GLN A 701 -13.23 -9.36 4.47
C GLN A 701 -13.37 -9.03 5.96
N VAL A 702 -13.79 -7.80 6.23
CA VAL A 702 -14.12 -7.34 7.58
C VAL A 702 -15.51 -6.72 7.59
N TRP A 703 -16.24 -6.93 8.67
CA TRP A 703 -17.40 -6.13 9.03
C TRP A 703 -16.93 -5.02 9.97
N ARG A 704 -17.27 -3.78 9.64
CA ARG A 704 -16.87 -2.62 10.42
C ARG A 704 -18.04 -1.68 10.63
N SER A 705 -18.19 -1.21 11.87
CA SER A 705 -19.19 -0.22 12.25
C SER A 705 -18.52 0.91 13.00
N ASN A 706 -18.96 2.13 12.80
CA ASN A 706 -18.54 3.27 13.60
C ASN A 706 -19.72 4.16 13.97
N LEU A 707 -19.57 4.89 15.08
CA LEU A 707 -20.46 5.94 15.53
C LEU A 707 -19.61 7.09 16.06
N ALA A 708 -19.92 8.31 15.64
CA ALA A 708 -19.20 9.50 16.05
C ALA A 708 -20.14 10.64 16.41
N PHE A 709 -19.72 11.46 17.38
CA PHE A 709 -20.33 12.74 17.74
C PHE A 709 -19.30 13.84 17.58
N ASP A 710 -19.61 14.82 16.75
CA ASP A 710 -18.76 15.98 16.51
C ASP A 710 -19.44 17.24 17.08
N ALA A 711 -18.70 18.07 17.80
CA ALA A 711 -19.22 19.29 18.43
C ALA A 711 -18.30 20.49 18.19
N LYS A 712 -18.89 21.65 17.87
CA LYS A 712 -18.24 22.97 17.95
C LYS A 712 -18.47 23.53 19.32
N LEU A 713 -17.40 23.79 20.03
CA LEU A 713 -17.40 24.32 21.38
C LEU A 713 -17.09 25.84 21.35
N PRO A 714 -17.47 26.58 22.42
CA PRO A 714 -17.08 27.98 22.58
C PRO A 714 -15.56 28.18 22.47
N GLY A 715 -15.13 29.38 22.07
CA GLY A 715 -13.69 29.67 21.89
C GLY A 715 -13.06 29.09 20.62
N GLY A 716 -13.87 28.55 19.69
CA GLY A 716 -13.38 28.00 18.43
C GLY A 716 -12.84 26.56 18.52
N PHE A 717 -13.02 25.91 19.66
CA PHE A 717 -12.64 24.49 19.84
C PHE A 717 -13.57 23.55 19.06
N ARG A 718 -13.02 22.43 18.65
CA ARG A 718 -13.78 21.32 18.03
C ARG A 718 -13.48 20.05 18.81
N ALA A 719 -14.53 19.32 19.15
CA ALA A 719 -14.42 18.00 19.77
C ALA A 719 -15.04 16.96 18.86
N SER A 720 -14.42 15.80 18.80
CA SER A 720 -14.94 14.62 18.11
C SER A 720 -14.71 13.40 19.00
N LEU A 721 -15.77 12.65 19.26
CA LEU A 721 -15.72 11.36 19.92
C LEU A 721 -16.18 10.31 18.91
N GLU A 722 -15.33 9.31 18.65
CA GLU A 722 -15.63 8.26 17.66
C GLU A 722 -15.30 6.88 18.22
N GLY A 723 -16.27 5.97 18.18
CA GLY A 723 -16.08 4.56 18.48
C GLY A 723 -16.18 3.71 17.23
N MET A 724 -15.31 2.70 17.11
CA MET A 724 -15.27 1.78 15.98
C MET A 724 -15.16 0.32 16.45
N TYR A 725 -15.97 -0.54 15.84
CA TYR A 725 -15.90 -2.00 16.01
C TYR A 725 -15.54 -2.65 14.68
N THR A 726 -14.60 -3.58 14.68
CA THR A 726 -14.22 -4.36 13.51
C THR A 726 -14.21 -5.85 13.85
N ARG A 727 -14.85 -6.67 12.99
CA ARG A 727 -14.83 -8.13 13.05
C ARG A 727 -14.31 -8.70 11.75
N ASN A 728 -13.36 -9.65 11.82
CA ASN A 728 -12.91 -10.38 10.65
C ASN A 728 -13.97 -11.41 10.22
N LEU A 729 -14.38 -11.36 8.96
CA LEU A 729 -15.27 -12.36 8.33
C LEU A 729 -14.42 -13.40 7.61
N ASN A 730 -13.39 -12.97 6.88
CA ASN A 730 -12.40 -13.81 6.24
C ASN A 730 -11.02 -13.25 6.57
N SER A 731 -10.26 -13.95 7.38
CA SER A 731 -8.87 -13.62 7.72
C SER A 731 -7.96 -14.71 7.18
N VAL A 732 -6.85 -14.32 6.58
CA VAL A 732 -5.88 -15.28 6.05
C VAL A 732 -5.18 -16.01 7.19
N ARG A 733 -5.07 -17.32 7.08
CA ARG A 733 -4.41 -18.20 8.04
C ARG A 733 -3.45 -19.16 7.34
N TYR A 734 -2.30 -19.36 7.95
CA TYR A 734 -1.35 -20.43 7.63
C TYR A 734 -1.46 -21.57 8.62
N ARG A 735 -1.32 -22.78 8.13
CA ARG A 735 -1.14 -23.97 8.94
C ARG A 735 -0.03 -24.83 8.34
N ASN A 736 0.96 -25.19 9.13
CA ASN A 736 1.93 -26.23 8.73
C ASN A 736 1.34 -27.61 9.10
N LEU A 737 1.05 -28.44 8.10
CA LEU A 737 0.44 -29.75 8.27
C LEU A 737 1.41 -30.80 8.84
N LEU A 738 2.71 -30.50 8.92
CA LEU A 738 3.66 -31.31 9.68
C LEU A 738 3.45 -31.23 11.19
N LEU A 739 2.72 -30.20 11.66
CA LEU A 739 2.48 -30.00 13.07
C LEU A 739 1.19 -30.72 13.49
N ARG A 740 1.33 -31.73 14.35
CA ARG A 740 0.24 -32.49 14.96
C ARG A 740 -0.03 -31.98 16.37
N ASP A 741 -1.29 -31.99 16.79
CA ASP A 741 -1.65 -31.61 18.15
C ASP A 741 -0.97 -32.54 19.17
N ASN A 742 -0.40 -31.96 20.22
CA ASN A 742 0.29 -32.66 21.31
C ASN A 742 -0.19 -32.18 22.68
N GLY A 743 -1.50 -31.90 22.80
CA GLY A 743 -2.12 -31.44 24.03
C GLY A 743 -2.07 -29.91 24.20
N THR A 744 -2.21 -29.47 25.42
CA THR A 744 -2.21 -28.06 25.80
C THR A 744 -1.26 -27.80 26.94
N LEU A 745 -0.67 -26.61 26.96
CA LEU A 745 0.12 -26.12 28.08
C LEU A 745 -0.69 -25.01 28.77
N ASP A 746 -0.96 -25.22 30.07
CA ASP A 746 -1.57 -24.20 30.90
C ASP A 746 -0.46 -23.33 31.52
N HIS A 747 -0.48 -22.04 31.22
CA HIS A 747 0.42 -21.04 31.77
C HIS A 747 -0.12 -20.40 33.07
N GLY A 748 -1.25 -20.88 33.58
CA GLY A 748 -1.98 -20.28 34.70
C GLY A 748 -2.84 -19.09 34.26
N HIS A 749 -3.67 -18.59 35.18
CA HIS A 749 -4.59 -17.46 34.94
C HIS A 749 -5.52 -17.63 33.72
N GLY A 750 -5.88 -18.87 33.36
CA GLY A 750 -6.75 -19.20 32.23
C GLY A 750 -6.05 -19.10 30.86
N GLN A 751 -4.75 -18.98 30.82
CA GLN A 751 -3.99 -18.95 29.57
C GLN A 751 -3.56 -20.36 29.14
N VAL A 752 -4.45 -21.04 28.45
CA VAL A 752 -4.19 -22.37 27.86
C VAL A 752 -3.73 -22.18 26.41
N ARG A 753 -2.59 -22.78 26.05
CA ARG A 753 -2.06 -22.76 24.68
C ARG A 753 -1.93 -24.16 24.12
N PRO A 754 -2.30 -24.39 22.84
CA PRO A 754 -2.06 -25.67 22.19
C PRO A 754 -0.54 -25.91 22.04
N VAL A 755 -0.14 -27.15 22.23
CA VAL A 755 1.21 -27.63 21.99
C VAL A 755 1.20 -28.50 20.76
N TYR A 756 2.20 -28.35 19.90
CA TYR A 756 2.33 -29.12 18.68
C TYR A 756 3.64 -29.90 18.69
N LYS A 757 3.64 -31.07 18.05
CA LYS A 757 4.84 -31.83 17.70
C LYS A 757 4.94 -32.03 16.19
N ILE A 758 6.17 -32.16 15.70
CA ILE A 758 6.41 -32.51 14.30
C ILE A 758 6.06 -33.98 14.09
N ASP A 759 5.31 -34.27 13.03
CA ASP A 759 5.07 -35.64 12.55
C ASP A 759 6.38 -36.18 11.92
N ALA A 760 6.99 -37.15 12.62
CA ALA A 760 8.30 -37.67 12.22
C ALA A 760 8.26 -38.39 10.87
N THR A 761 7.15 -38.99 10.50
CA THR A 761 6.97 -39.70 9.21
C THR A 761 6.89 -38.70 8.06
N LEU A 762 6.08 -37.65 8.21
CA LEU A 762 5.98 -36.59 7.19
C LEU A 762 7.28 -35.79 7.07
N ALA A 763 7.98 -35.56 8.18
CA ALA A 763 9.25 -34.84 8.20
C ALA A 763 10.40 -35.60 7.49
N GLN A 764 10.24 -36.89 7.22
CA GLN A 764 11.18 -37.61 6.37
C GLN A 764 11.01 -37.29 4.87
N GLN A 765 9.79 -36.91 4.47
CA GLN A 765 9.42 -36.62 3.08
C GLN A 765 9.41 -35.14 2.75
N TYR A 766 8.98 -34.30 3.71
CA TYR A 766 8.79 -32.88 3.53
C TYR A 766 9.52 -32.07 4.60
N THR A 767 10.02 -30.89 4.25
CA THR A 767 10.50 -29.91 5.23
C THR A 767 9.37 -29.04 5.76
N ASN A 768 8.40 -28.71 4.91
CA ASN A 768 7.19 -27.99 5.26
C ASN A 768 6.01 -28.41 4.39
N LEU A 769 4.82 -28.36 4.95
CA LEU A 769 3.54 -28.52 4.23
C LEU A 769 2.64 -27.36 4.64
N ILE A 770 2.62 -26.28 3.88
CA ILE A 770 1.93 -25.04 4.26
C ILE A 770 0.57 -24.95 3.58
N LEU A 771 -0.49 -24.93 4.38
CA LEU A 771 -1.86 -24.74 3.93
C LEU A 771 -2.32 -23.30 4.20
N LEU A 772 -2.60 -22.56 3.13
CA LEU A 772 -3.23 -21.25 3.17
C LEU A 772 -4.75 -21.43 3.23
N SER A 773 -5.40 -20.84 4.22
CA SER A 773 -6.85 -20.96 4.44
C SER A 773 -7.46 -19.64 4.94
N SER A 774 -8.77 -19.59 5.08
CA SER A 774 -9.47 -18.46 5.70
C SER A 774 -10.23 -18.88 6.94
N ASN A 775 -10.31 -17.97 7.91
CA ASN A 775 -11.15 -18.11 9.09
C ASN A 775 -11.84 -16.78 9.46
N ASN A 776 -12.75 -16.81 10.41
CA ASN A 776 -13.51 -15.67 10.88
C ASN A 776 -13.09 -15.20 12.29
N LEU A 777 -11.89 -15.56 12.73
CA LEU A 777 -11.38 -15.20 14.05
C LEU A 777 -10.78 -13.79 14.04
N GLY A 778 -11.05 -13.07 15.11
CA GLY A 778 -10.47 -11.77 15.39
C GLY A 778 -11.44 -10.60 15.25
N TYR A 779 -11.36 -9.72 16.23
CA TYR A 779 -12.10 -8.45 16.29
C TYR A 779 -11.23 -7.37 16.93
N SER A 780 -11.58 -6.10 16.71
CA SER A 780 -10.94 -4.98 17.39
C SER A 780 -11.96 -3.89 17.74
N TYR A 781 -11.68 -3.17 18.83
CA TYR A 781 -12.37 -1.96 19.22
C TYR A 781 -11.39 -0.79 19.17
N ASN A 782 -11.85 0.37 18.68
CA ASN A 782 -11.09 1.62 18.65
C ASN A 782 -12.03 2.74 19.15
N LEU A 783 -11.59 3.47 20.16
CA LEU A 783 -12.26 4.65 20.72
C LEU A 783 -11.43 5.88 20.41
#